data_774d9b769cdc411cd0233ce32ec83f0d
#
_entry.id   774d9b769cdc411cd0233ce32ec83f0d
#
_cell.length_a   1.000
_cell.length_b   1.000
_cell.length_c   1.000
_cell.angle_alpha   90.00
_cell.angle_beta   90.00
_cell.angle_gamma   90.00
#
_symmetry.space_group_name_H-M   'P 1'
#
loop_
_entity.id
_entity.type
_entity.pdbx_description
1 polymer ?
#
loop_
_entity_poly.entity_id
_entity_poly.type
_entity_poly.pdbx_seq_one_letter_code
_entity_poly.pdbx_strand_id
1 'polypeptide(L)'
;MIPSRTIQRGVIWAALAASLAGVCFGQTVQIVSGTVVDPSNAILYGASVTLTSGKQDVLRATTDAKGEFRFDFVVPGRYEVRAEYPGFKAGMVRITVRAAAPSPLRLELAIADVEETVRVDSDASQTNTNASENLDLIRLRSGDLENLPVLDGDVVGALARLLDPASVGSGGATVVIDGLPSSDHNLRASEIQEVRINNNPYSAEYARPGRGRIEIITKTGSPKYHGSVEYGLRDFRLDARNAFAIERPLQRRRQLEANISGPLLKDNNDTFSLTASRTRDGLEPIVYAFGLGGPIRENAAQTQSSTYLSAQFTRRIHEDALSFRYTHFDWSNAGAGAGGFVLPQAAYKSASRYHQLYSSYRAVFSPTLLNEFFVRVKAGDSATASELPGVSKIVVTDAFTSGGAQVDRRETERRLELNDTVSWSHSRHLVKAGLNVPAFGRIGSTDRSNFDGTFYFASLDDYARHKPFSFMRQAGDGHLVFWQKQAAGFVQDEVKLRQNLSLAGGVRYEWQNYGADYHNFAPRLSFAYGLGKALKTVVRGGAGFFYDAVPASEIAATLLLNGSRLHEVQLLNPVYPDTLPGAVSVQRLAPDLARFSPGLASPYTFQYSLGVDRALRKSLTLTATYTARRGVHLYRSRDVNAPLPPFYLSRPDPSVAMLRQFESSGASRDHALQAALRGNLSRFFSGMVMYELSHAMNDTDGFDSFPANNWDLRGEWSRASSDTRHYLYLYGTVSAGRFFKLGVIFSANSGKPYTMTTGVDTYHNGMTNARLPGVTRNSLQGAGAATFDLRWSREFPLHRSDKNGLRLNTAVDVFNVMNRVNYRGFIGNLSSPFFGYPNSAAPARRIQISAAVRF
;
A
#
# COMPACT_ATOMS: atom_id res chain seq x y z
N MET A 1 34.67 41.15 18.82
CA MET A 1 34.77 41.63 17.41
C MET A 1 34.18 40.53 16.55
N ILE A 2 32.93 40.68 16.08
CA ILE A 2 32.24 39.76 15.18
C ILE A 2 32.27 40.39 13.80
N PRO A 3 32.73 39.73 12.75
CA PRO A 3 32.88 40.34 11.43
C PRO A 3 31.55 40.49 10.70
N SER A 4 31.37 41.69 10.17
CA SER A 4 30.21 42.29 9.50
C SER A 4 29.85 41.71 8.10
N ARG A 5 30.03 40.41 7.84
CA ARG A 5 29.74 39.82 6.51
C ARG A 5 28.42 39.03 6.43
N THR A 6 27.75 38.81 7.58
CA THR A 6 26.51 37.99 7.61
C THR A 6 25.23 38.82 7.35
N ILE A 7 25.30 40.14 7.54
CA ILE A 7 24.13 41.03 7.38
C ILE A 7 23.89 41.41 5.92
N GLN A 8 24.92 41.45 5.07
CA GLN A 8 24.77 41.83 3.65
C GLN A 8 24.10 40.72 2.79
N ARG A 9 24.19 39.44 3.21
CA ARG A 9 23.52 38.34 2.48
C ARG A 9 22.04 38.25 2.79
N GLY A 10 21.58 38.62 3.97
CA GLY A 10 20.18 38.63 4.34
C GLY A 10 19.36 39.72 3.63
N VAL A 11 19.98 40.89 3.37
CA VAL A 11 19.31 42.00 2.70
C VAL A 11 19.15 41.78 1.19
N ILE A 12 20.06 41.03 0.57
CA ILE A 12 19.98 40.71 -0.86
C ILE A 12 18.83 39.70 -1.12
N TRP A 13 18.58 38.75 -0.24
CA TRP A 13 17.47 37.81 -0.36
C TRP A 13 16.11 38.46 -0.03
N ALA A 14 16.06 39.39 0.91
CA ALA A 14 14.86 40.18 1.18
C ALA A 14 14.54 41.16 0.05
N ALA A 15 15.53 41.74 -0.61
CA ALA A 15 15.35 42.62 -1.76
C ALA A 15 14.93 41.85 -3.03
N LEU A 16 15.40 40.60 -3.21
CA LEU A 16 14.94 39.74 -4.32
C LEU A 16 13.52 39.25 -4.10
N ALA A 17 13.09 38.96 -2.86
CA ALA A 17 11.73 38.64 -2.54
C ALA A 17 10.77 39.82 -2.66
N ALA A 18 11.22 41.03 -2.40
CA ALA A 18 10.43 42.27 -2.55
C ALA A 18 10.34 42.75 -4.00
N SER A 19 11.33 42.46 -4.85
CA SER A 19 11.28 42.84 -6.29
C SER A 19 10.42 41.90 -7.16
N LEU A 20 10.04 40.71 -6.65
CA LEU A 20 9.06 39.82 -7.32
C LEU A 20 7.60 40.13 -6.95
N ALA A 21 7.36 41.03 -5.98
CA ALA A 21 6.01 41.42 -5.55
C ALA A 21 5.43 42.62 -6.34
N GLY A 22 6.13 43.18 -7.26
CA GLY A 22 5.69 44.34 -8.01
C GLY A 22 5.60 44.06 -9.50
N VAL A 23 4.46 43.77 -9.98
CA VAL A 23 3.76 43.85 -11.25
C VAL A 23 2.96 42.56 -11.53
N CYS A 24 1.84 42.43 -10.87
CA CYS A 24 0.78 41.55 -11.36
C CYS A 24 -0.52 42.34 -11.37
N PHE A 25 -0.92 42.89 -12.50
CA PHE A 25 -2.31 43.27 -12.77
C PHE A 25 -3.12 41.97 -12.73
N GLY A 26 -3.69 41.66 -11.56
CA GLY A 26 -4.43 40.46 -11.35
C GLY A 26 -5.78 40.48 -12.05
N GLN A 27 -6.00 39.61 -13.02
CA GLN A 27 -7.35 39.23 -13.39
C GLN A 27 -7.99 38.52 -12.19
N THR A 28 -9.12 39.04 -11.71
CA THR A 28 -9.93 38.39 -10.68
C THR A 28 -10.38 37.04 -11.23
N VAL A 29 -10.08 35.98 -10.58
CA VAL A 29 -10.60 34.61 -10.92
C VAL A 29 -11.76 34.27 -10.00
N GLN A 30 -12.72 33.53 -10.50
CA GLN A 30 -13.95 33.17 -9.81
C GLN A 30 -14.12 31.66 -9.72
N ILE A 31 -15.00 31.24 -8.82
CA ILE A 31 -15.42 29.84 -8.69
C ILE A 31 -16.72 29.69 -9.48
N VAL A 32 -16.79 28.65 -10.29
CA VAL A 32 -18.02 28.18 -10.93
C VAL A 32 -18.35 26.81 -10.38
N SER A 33 -19.48 26.70 -9.68
CA SER A 33 -19.94 25.44 -9.09
C SER A 33 -21.37 25.14 -9.51
N GLY A 34 -21.80 23.91 -9.33
CA GLY A 34 -23.16 23.48 -9.61
C GLY A 34 -23.38 22.00 -9.35
N THR A 35 -24.61 21.55 -9.59
CA THR A 35 -25.01 20.15 -9.44
C THR A 35 -25.46 19.57 -10.78
N VAL A 36 -25.19 18.28 -10.97
CA VAL A 36 -25.66 17.49 -12.10
C VAL A 36 -26.69 16.47 -11.63
N VAL A 37 -27.88 16.51 -12.21
CA VAL A 37 -29.00 15.65 -11.81
C VAL A 37 -29.65 15.00 -13.05
N ASP A 38 -30.39 13.92 -12.82
CA ASP A 38 -31.23 13.31 -13.84
C ASP A 38 -32.65 13.96 -13.87
N PRO A 39 -33.55 13.60 -14.81
CA PRO A 39 -34.92 14.15 -14.89
C PRO A 39 -35.80 13.81 -13.69
N SER A 40 -35.40 12.81 -12.86
CA SER A 40 -36.09 12.49 -11.61
C SER A 40 -35.52 13.21 -10.40
N ASN A 41 -34.59 14.16 -10.64
CA ASN A 41 -33.89 14.93 -9.64
C ASN A 41 -32.86 14.11 -8.84
N ALA A 42 -32.54 12.89 -9.31
CA ALA A 42 -31.48 12.09 -8.71
C ALA A 42 -30.10 12.61 -9.14
N ILE A 43 -29.19 12.63 -8.19
CA ILE A 43 -27.85 13.18 -8.36
C ILE A 43 -27.03 12.26 -9.24
N LEU A 44 -26.31 12.81 -10.21
CA LEU A 44 -25.40 12.09 -11.07
C LEU A 44 -23.97 12.27 -10.53
N TYR A 45 -23.58 11.31 -9.71
CA TYR A 45 -22.22 11.22 -9.20
C TYR A 45 -21.24 10.72 -10.28
N GLY A 46 -20.06 11.34 -10.33
CA GLY A 46 -19.05 10.96 -11.33
C GLY A 46 -19.36 11.49 -12.74
N ALA A 47 -20.31 12.40 -12.89
CA ALA A 47 -20.56 13.07 -14.15
C ALA A 47 -19.35 13.95 -14.52
N SER A 48 -18.88 13.84 -15.75
CA SER A 48 -17.82 14.69 -16.27
C SER A 48 -18.39 16.04 -16.64
N VAL A 49 -17.89 17.11 -16.02
CA VAL A 49 -18.32 18.48 -16.31
C VAL A 49 -17.14 19.24 -16.93
N THR A 50 -17.37 19.84 -18.08
CA THR A 50 -16.36 20.58 -18.85
C THR A 50 -16.78 22.03 -18.97
N LEU A 51 -15.86 22.93 -18.67
CA LEU A 51 -16.02 24.37 -18.92
C LEU A 51 -15.28 24.75 -20.21
N THR A 52 -15.96 25.26 -21.20
CA THR A 52 -15.37 25.59 -22.49
C THR A 52 -15.48 27.08 -22.80
N SER A 53 -14.47 27.65 -23.47
CA SER A 53 -14.50 29.00 -24.02
C SER A 53 -14.34 28.94 -25.54
N GLY A 54 -15.42 29.19 -26.27
CA GLY A 54 -15.46 28.98 -27.72
C GLY A 54 -15.39 27.47 -28.08
N LYS A 55 -14.34 27.05 -28.81
CA LYS A 55 -14.12 25.64 -29.18
C LYS A 55 -13.07 24.97 -28.32
N GLN A 56 -12.60 25.60 -27.26
CA GLN A 56 -11.49 25.11 -26.44
C GLN A 56 -11.99 24.81 -25.02
N ASP A 57 -11.74 23.59 -24.54
CA ASP A 57 -11.97 23.20 -23.14
C ASP A 57 -10.97 23.93 -22.24
N VAL A 58 -11.48 24.63 -21.22
CA VAL A 58 -10.67 25.45 -20.30
C VAL A 58 -10.43 24.71 -18.99
N LEU A 59 -11.49 24.10 -18.42
CA LEU A 59 -11.44 23.35 -17.17
C LEU A 59 -12.35 22.14 -17.23
N ARG A 60 -12.03 21.11 -16.45
CA ARG A 60 -12.89 19.95 -16.23
C ARG A 60 -12.99 19.65 -14.74
N ALA A 61 -14.15 19.20 -14.33
CA ALA A 61 -14.46 18.69 -13.01
C ALA A 61 -15.26 17.41 -13.14
N THR A 62 -15.27 16.63 -12.10
CA THR A 62 -16.14 15.45 -11.97
C THR A 62 -17.06 15.70 -10.80
N THR A 63 -18.35 15.39 -10.95
CA THR A 63 -19.29 15.56 -9.84
C THR A 63 -18.93 14.60 -8.69
N ASP A 64 -19.04 15.11 -7.51
CA ASP A 64 -18.82 14.37 -6.27
C ASP A 64 -20.03 13.51 -5.88
N ALA A 65 -20.01 12.94 -4.68
CA ALA A 65 -21.09 12.08 -4.15
C ALA A 65 -22.44 12.83 -4.00
N LYS A 66 -22.43 14.15 -4.05
CA LYS A 66 -23.63 15.01 -4.05
C LYS A 66 -24.06 15.42 -5.46
N GLY A 67 -23.39 14.93 -6.49
CA GLY A 67 -23.57 15.37 -7.87
C GLY A 67 -22.99 16.76 -8.13
N GLU A 68 -22.18 17.31 -7.23
CA GLU A 68 -21.66 18.65 -7.35
C GLU A 68 -20.34 18.68 -8.10
N PHE A 69 -20.16 19.70 -8.91
CA PHE A 69 -18.90 20.01 -9.57
C PHE A 69 -18.44 21.42 -9.20
N ARG A 70 -17.15 21.65 -9.28
CA ARG A 70 -16.53 22.93 -8.98
C ARG A 70 -15.35 23.17 -9.92
N PHE A 71 -15.34 24.37 -10.51
CA PHE A 71 -14.21 24.91 -11.24
C PHE A 71 -13.61 26.06 -10.45
N ASP A 72 -12.40 25.89 -9.99
CA ASP A 72 -11.65 26.95 -9.34
C ASP A 72 -10.87 27.76 -10.37
N PHE A 73 -10.62 29.05 -10.08
CA PHE A 73 -9.79 29.94 -10.88
C PHE A 73 -10.32 30.28 -12.29
N VAL A 74 -11.62 30.40 -12.44
CA VAL A 74 -12.24 30.77 -13.70
C VAL A 74 -12.12 32.28 -13.94
N VAL A 75 -11.46 32.66 -15.01
CA VAL A 75 -11.31 34.10 -15.41
C VAL A 75 -12.64 34.66 -15.88
N PRO A 76 -12.98 35.97 -15.64
CA PRO A 76 -14.15 36.57 -16.19
C PRO A 76 -14.23 36.39 -17.72
N GLY A 77 -15.36 35.91 -18.20
CA GLY A 77 -15.57 35.60 -19.62
C GLY A 77 -16.89 34.89 -19.89
N ARG A 78 -17.15 34.57 -21.17
CA ARG A 78 -18.29 33.76 -21.58
C ARG A 78 -17.85 32.29 -21.70
N TYR A 79 -18.57 31.41 -21.06
CA TYR A 79 -18.27 29.99 -21.01
C TYR A 79 -19.52 29.16 -21.31
N GLU A 80 -19.29 27.94 -21.77
CA GLU A 80 -20.28 26.89 -21.86
C GLU A 80 -19.87 25.77 -20.87
N VAL A 81 -20.77 25.42 -19.95
CA VAL A 81 -20.61 24.30 -19.03
C VAL A 81 -21.36 23.12 -19.62
N ARG A 82 -20.66 22.03 -19.89
CA ARG A 82 -21.20 20.80 -20.46
C ARG A 82 -21.00 19.67 -19.48
N ALA A 83 -22.06 18.98 -19.09
CA ALA A 83 -22.02 17.79 -18.27
C ALA A 83 -22.34 16.55 -19.10
N GLU A 84 -21.60 15.48 -18.86
CA GLU A 84 -21.77 14.20 -19.52
C GLU A 84 -21.77 13.09 -18.47
N TYR A 85 -22.67 12.13 -18.63
CA TYR A 85 -22.76 10.95 -17.77
C TYR A 85 -23.17 9.72 -18.60
N PRO A 86 -22.56 8.53 -18.38
CA PRO A 86 -22.90 7.32 -19.12
C PRO A 86 -24.39 6.99 -19.01
N GLY A 87 -25.06 6.78 -20.15
CA GLY A 87 -26.50 6.53 -20.20
C GLY A 87 -27.37 7.80 -20.25
N PHE A 88 -26.78 9.00 -20.30
CA PHE A 88 -27.49 10.26 -20.39
C PHE A 88 -27.06 11.08 -21.62
N LYS A 89 -27.95 11.93 -22.13
CA LYS A 89 -27.60 12.95 -23.12
C LYS A 89 -26.78 14.05 -22.44
N ALA A 90 -25.77 14.57 -23.10
CA ALA A 90 -24.99 15.69 -22.60
C ALA A 90 -25.88 16.92 -22.32
N GLY A 91 -25.80 17.45 -21.10
CA GLY A 91 -26.42 18.70 -20.72
C GLY A 91 -25.47 19.88 -20.92
N MET A 92 -25.98 21.04 -21.40
CA MET A 92 -25.16 22.24 -21.65
C MET A 92 -25.87 23.50 -21.16
N VAL A 93 -25.07 24.37 -20.46
CA VAL A 93 -25.54 25.69 -20.01
C VAL A 93 -24.47 26.72 -20.34
N ARG A 94 -24.92 27.86 -20.91
CA ARG A 94 -24.03 29.01 -21.19
C ARG A 94 -24.04 29.97 -20.01
N ILE A 95 -22.88 30.35 -19.54
CA ILE A 95 -22.70 31.26 -18.41
C ILE A 95 -21.80 32.44 -18.79
N THR A 96 -21.98 33.52 -18.06
CA THR A 96 -21.05 34.67 -18.11
C THR A 96 -20.49 34.87 -16.71
N VAL A 97 -19.19 34.59 -16.56
CA VAL A 97 -18.47 34.83 -15.31
C VAL A 97 -18.05 36.29 -15.29
N ARG A 98 -18.49 37.02 -14.26
CA ARG A 98 -18.15 38.44 -14.03
C ARG A 98 -17.19 38.54 -12.85
N ALA A 99 -16.96 39.76 -12.34
CA ALA A 99 -16.13 39.97 -11.14
C ALA A 99 -16.74 39.38 -9.85
N ALA A 100 -18.04 39.09 -9.84
CA ALA A 100 -18.74 38.34 -8.80
C ALA A 100 -18.90 36.88 -9.23
N ALA A 101 -18.81 35.93 -8.28
CA ALA A 101 -19.04 34.51 -8.53
C ALA A 101 -20.48 34.28 -9.04
N PRO A 102 -20.69 33.46 -10.09
CA PRO A 102 -22.02 33.12 -10.54
C PRO A 102 -22.74 32.24 -9.50
N SER A 103 -24.08 32.34 -9.50
CA SER A 103 -24.88 31.42 -8.68
C SER A 103 -24.60 29.97 -9.05
N PRO A 104 -24.69 29.01 -8.12
CA PRO A 104 -24.50 27.59 -8.41
C PRO A 104 -25.38 27.14 -9.57
N LEU A 105 -24.80 26.40 -10.50
CA LEU A 105 -25.47 25.92 -11.70
C LEU A 105 -26.20 24.61 -11.41
N ARG A 106 -27.33 24.39 -12.10
CA ARG A 106 -28.00 23.11 -12.10
C ARG A 106 -28.04 22.57 -13.53
N LEU A 107 -27.48 21.43 -13.75
CA LEU A 107 -27.43 20.73 -15.03
C LEU A 107 -28.27 19.45 -14.94
N GLU A 108 -29.37 19.40 -15.67
CA GLU A 108 -30.22 18.22 -15.77
C GLU A 108 -29.86 17.45 -17.03
N LEU A 109 -29.53 16.15 -16.89
CA LEU A 109 -29.15 15.28 -17.98
C LEU A 109 -30.33 14.37 -18.34
N ALA A 110 -30.91 14.52 -19.54
CA ALA A 110 -31.92 13.61 -20.07
C ALA A 110 -31.32 12.20 -20.31
N ILE A 111 -32.12 11.15 -20.09
CA ILE A 111 -31.71 9.77 -20.36
C ILE A 111 -31.43 9.60 -21.86
N ALA A 112 -30.31 9.00 -22.23
CA ALA A 112 -29.98 8.74 -23.63
C ALA A 112 -30.85 7.62 -24.20
N ASP A 113 -31.31 7.79 -25.46
CA ASP A 113 -31.90 6.67 -26.20
C ASP A 113 -30.83 5.59 -26.42
N VAL A 114 -31.20 4.34 -26.22
CA VAL A 114 -30.25 3.21 -26.23
C VAL A 114 -29.79 2.93 -27.65
N GLU A 115 -28.73 3.62 -28.07
CA GLU A 115 -27.75 3.08 -28.99
C GLU A 115 -26.54 2.67 -28.16
N GLU A 116 -26.26 1.36 -28.08
CA GLU A 116 -25.10 0.77 -27.39
C GLU A 116 -23.80 1.15 -28.10
N THR A 117 -23.35 2.36 -27.90
CA THR A 117 -21.93 2.69 -28.02
C THR A 117 -21.36 2.81 -26.61
N VAL A 118 -20.75 1.72 -26.13
CA VAL A 118 -19.87 1.77 -24.99
C VAL A 118 -18.70 2.70 -25.35
N ARG A 119 -18.88 3.99 -25.15
CA ARG A 119 -17.78 4.93 -25.05
C ARG A 119 -17.15 4.68 -23.68
N VAL A 120 -16.03 4.01 -23.69
CA VAL A 120 -15.06 4.12 -22.60
C VAL A 120 -14.58 5.57 -22.68
N ASP A 121 -15.18 6.44 -21.87
CA ASP A 121 -14.69 7.79 -21.73
C ASP A 121 -13.31 7.72 -21.09
N SER A 122 -12.33 7.81 -21.95
CA SER A 122 -10.95 7.98 -21.54
C SER A 122 -10.77 9.43 -21.06
N ASP A 123 -11.11 9.72 -19.81
CA ASP A 123 -10.68 10.93 -19.08
C ASP A 123 -9.14 11.06 -19.03
N ALA A 124 -8.46 10.10 -19.61
CA ALA A 124 -7.01 9.97 -19.66
C ALA A 124 -6.34 10.95 -20.64
N SER A 125 -7.09 11.75 -21.40
CA SER A 125 -6.48 12.42 -22.56
C SER A 125 -6.33 13.93 -22.44
N GLN A 126 -6.68 14.54 -21.30
CA GLN A 126 -6.55 15.99 -21.15
C GLN A 126 -5.46 16.35 -20.16
N THR A 127 -4.49 17.07 -20.66
CA THR A 127 -3.45 17.71 -19.86
C THR A 127 -4.08 18.87 -19.09
N ASN A 128 -4.04 18.83 -17.74
CA ASN A 128 -4.40 19.95 -16.90
C ASN A 128 -3.14 20.59 -16.29
N THR A 129 -3.24 21.80 -15.82
CA THR A 129 -2.15 22.57 -15.24
C THR A 129 -2.28 22.76 -13.74
N ASN A 130 -3.09 21.98 -13.04
CA ASN A 130 -3.14 22.01 -11.58
C ASN A 130 -1.91 21.31 -10.99
N ALA A 131 -1.24 21.95 -10.04
CA ALA A 131 -0.05 21.39 -9.40
C ALA A 131 -0.37 20.16 -8.54
N SER A 132 -1.61 20.07 -8.04
CA SER A 132 -2.14 18.97 -7.25
C SER A 132 -2.58 17.75 -8.07
N GLU A 133 -2.82 17.91 -9.37
CA GLU A 133 -3.29 16.82 -10.23
C GLU A 133 -2.17 16.28 -11.11
N ASN A 134 -1.89 14.99 -11.02
CA ASN A 134 -0.95 14.30 -11.87
C ASN A 134 -1.65 13.63 -13.05
N LEU A 135 -1.07 13.70 -14.24
CA LEU A 135 -1.56 12.93 -15.39
C LEU A 135 -1.18 11.45 -15.36
N ASP A 136 -0.16 11.09 -14.63
CA ASP A 136 0.16 9.70 -14.34
C ASP A 136 -0.63 9.15 -13.12
N LEU A 137 -1.62 9.90 -12.65
CA LEU A 137 -2.64 9.41 -11.74
C LEU A 137 -3.32 8.18 -12.34
N ILE A 138 -3.19 7.06 -11.66
CA ILE A 138 -3.95 5.86 -11.99
C ILE A 138 -5.28 5.96 -11.25
N ARG A 139 -6.35 6.14 -12.01
CA ARG A 139 -7.72 6.18 -11.51
C ARG A 139 -8.44 4.95 -12.02
N LEU A 140 -8.93 4.11 -11.13
CA LEU A 140 -9.73 2.92 -11.44
C LEU A 140 -11.09 3.08 -10.81
N ARG A 141 -12.12 3.17 -11.61
CA ARG A 141 -13.51 3.22 -11.16
C ARG A 141 -14.04 1.80 -10.92
N SER A 142 -15.17 1.67 -10.25
CA SER A 142 -15.83 0.37 -9.98
C SER A 142 -15.92 -0.51 -11.23
N GLY A 143 -16.35 0.06 -12.38
CA GLY A 143 -16.45 -0.68 -13.63
C GLY A 143 -15.12 -1.14 -14.22
N ASP A 144 -14.02 -0.45 -13.94
CA ASP A 144 -12.67 -0.87 -14.35
C ASP A 144 -12.22 -2.05 -13.48
N LEU A 145 -12.45 -1.95 -12.17
CA LEU A 145 -12.11 -3.01 -11.20
C LEU A 145 -12.86 -4.31 -11.48
N GLU A 146 -14.13 -4.22 -11.86
CA GLU A 146 -14.96 -5.38 -12.22
C GLU A 146 -14.46 -6.13 -13.47
N ASN A 147 -13.74 -5.43 -14.35
CA ASN A 147 -13.20 -6.01 -15.58
C ASN A 147 -11.74 -6.49 -15.44
N LEU A 148 -11.08 -6.22 -14.32
CA LEU A 148 -9.71 -6.68 -14.10
C LEU A 148 -9.68 -8.07 -13.44
N PRO A 149 -8.75 -8.96 -13.85
CA PRO A 149 -8.52 -10.22 -13.17
C PRO A 149 -7.91 -9.94 -11.78
N VAL A 150 -8.69 -10.19 -10.73
CA VAL A 150 -8.27 -10.03 -9.33
C VAL A 150 -8.28 -11.39 -8.65
N LEU A 151 -7.08 -11.91 -8.34
CA LEU A 151 -6.95 -13.20 -7.69
C LEU A 151 -7.53 -13.14 -6.28
N ASP A 152 -8.40 -14.09 -5.97
CA ASP A 152 -8.98 -14.27 -4.65
C ASP A 152 -9.77 -13.06 -4.09
N GLY A 153 -10.11 -12.09 -4.94
CA GLY A 153 -10.78 -10.85 -4.56
C GLY A 153 -9.85 -9.85 -3.83
N ASP A 154 -8.55 -10.09 -3.82
CA ASP A 154 -7.56 -9.19 -3.21
C ASP A 154 -7.26 -8.00 -4.14
N VAL A 155 -8.15 -7.01 -4.09
CA VAL A 155 -8.02 -5.78 -4.90
C VAL A 155 -6.75 -5.01 -4.52
N VAL A 156 -6.47 -4.87 -3.23
CA VAL A 156 -5.31 -4.10 -2.76
C VAL A 156 -4.01 -4.77 -3.18
N GLY A 157 -3.88 -6.10 -3.05
CA GLY A 157 -2.72 -6.84 -3.52
C GLY A 157 -2.52 -6.78 -5.03
N ALA A 158 -3.61 -6.76 -5.81
CA ALA A 158 -3.53 -6.55 -7.25
C ALA A 158 -3.02 -5.15 -7.60
N LEU A 159 -3.51 -4.12 -6.88
CA LEU A 159 -3.15 -2.71 -7.09
C LEU A 159 -1.76 -2.36 -6.54
N ALA A 160 -1.29 -3.07 -5.52
CA ALA A 160 0.06 -2.87 -4.98
C ALA A 160 1.17 -3.08 -6.02
N ARG A 161 0.90 -3.84 -7.08
CA ARG A 161 1.79 -3.98 -8.24
C ARG A 161 1.98 -2.69 -9.05
N LEU A 162 1.11 -1.70 -8.85
CA LEU A 162 1.17 -0.38 -9.49
C LEU A 162 1.98 0.63 -8.66
N LEU A 163 2.32 0.28 -7.43
CA LEU A 163 3.14 1.10 -6.56
C LEU A 163 4.62 0.96 -6.94
N ASP A 164 5.35 2.01 -6.69
CA ASP A 164 6.80 2.02 -6.80
C ASP A 164 7.41 1.48 -5.49
N PRO A 165 8.16 0.36 -5.53
CA PRO A 165 8.72 -0.26 -4.33
C PRO A 165 9.58 0.68 -3.48
N ALA A 166 10.33 1.60 -4.11
CA ALA A 166 11.16 2.55 -3.39
C ALA A 166 10.34 3.69 -2.73
N SER A 167 9.16 4.03 -3.29
CA SER A 167 8.24 4.99 -2.66
C SER A 167 7.46 4.41 -1.50
N VAL A 168 7.36 3.10 -1.43
CA VAL A 168 6.67 2.38 -0.35
C VAL A 168 7.44 2.48 0.98
N GLY A 169 8.78 2.54 0.92
CA GLY A 169 9.65 2.65 2.09
C GLY A 169 9.63 1.40 2.98
N SER A 170 10.24 1.49 4.14
CA SER A 170 10.32 0.39 5.13
C SER A 170 8.97 0.07 5.80
N GLY A 171 8.07 1.05 5.89
CA GLY A 171 6.76 0.89 6.52
C GLY A 171 5.67 0.24 5.64
N GLY A 172 6.01 -0.20 4.43
CA GLY A 172 5.05 -0.80 3.50
C GLY A 172 4.15 0.22 2.79
N ALA A 173 3.30 -0.27 1.89
CA ALA A 173 2.32 0.56 1.18
C ALA A 173 1.29 1.14 2.14
N THR A 174 1.00 2.42 2.01
CA THR A 174 -0.09 3.05 2.76
C THR A 174 -1.37 2.96 1.96
N VAL A 175 -2.38 2.31 2.52
CA VAL A 175 -3.75 2.34 2.00
C VAL A 175 -4.53 3.40 2.76
N VAL A 176 -5.15 4.31 2.03
CA VAL A 176 -6.03 5.35 2.59
C VAL A 176 -7.45 5.01 2.16
N ILE A 177 -8.34 4.77 3.10
CA ILE A 177 -9.75 4.47 2.82
C ILE A 177 -10.58 5.64 3.34
N ASP A 178 -11.29 6.31 2.45
CA ASP A 178 -12.14 7.47 2.76
C ASP A 178 -11.43 8.51 3.64
N GLY A 179 -10.18 8.85 3.28
CA GLY A 179 -9.39 9.89 3.96
C GLY A 179 -8.57 9.42 5.17
N LEU A 180 -8.74 8.19 5.67
CA LEU A 180 -7.96 7.66 6.79
C LEU A 180 -7.00 6.55 6.37
N PRO A 181 -5.72 6.57 6.82
CA PRO A 181 -4.81 5.45 6.62
C PRO A 181 -5.40 4.16 7.21
N SER A 182 -5.24 3.04 6.53
CA SER A 182 -5.75 1.74 6.96
C SER A 182 -4.72 0.65 6.82
N SER A 183 -4.53 -0.11 7.89
CA SER A 183 -3.80 -1.38 7.88
C SER A 183 -4.67 -2.57 7.43
N ASP A 184 -5.98 -2.36 7.37
CA ASP A 184 -6.94 -3.42 7.06
C ASP A 184 -7.31 -3.35 5.57
N HIS A 185 -6.92 -4.38 4.82
CA HIS A 185 -7.09 -4.45 3.37
C HIS A 185 -8.28 -5.35 2.95
N ASN A 186 -9.23 -5.57 3.87
CA ASN A 186 -10.32 -6.54 3.68
C ASN A 186 -11.54 -5.97 2.93
N LEU A 187 -11.43 -4.76 2.38
CA LEU A 187 -12.50 -4.12 1.62
C LEU A 187 -12.86 -4.93 0.37
N ARG A 188 -14.15 -5.09 0.10
CA ARG A 188 -14.64 -5.83 -1.07
C ARG A 188 -14.69 -4.94 -2.31
N ALA A 189 -14.43 -5.54 -3.48
CA ALA A 189 -14.50 -4.81 -4.75
C ALA A 189 -15.87 -4.15 -4.97
N SER A 190 -16.94 -4.81 -4.50
CA SER A 190 -18.32 -4.30 -4.56
C SER A 190 -18.53 -2.99 -3.79
N GLU A 191 -17.73 -2.71 -2.74
CA GLU A 191 -17.80 -1.51 -1.92
C GLU A 191 -16.94 -0.36 -2.47
N ILE A 192 -16.04 -0.66 -3.42
CA ILE A 192 -15.11 0.34 -3.97
C ILE A 192 -15.81 1.11 -5.07
N GLN A 193 -15.79 2.43 -4.97
CA GLN A 193 -16.24 3.34 -6.01
C GLN A 193 -15.09 3.73 -6.93
N GLU A 194 -13.96 4.10 -6.36
CA GLU A 194 -12.79 4.56 -7.08
C GLU A 194 -11.52 4.24 -6.29
N VAL A 195 -10.47 3.91 -7.03
CA VAL A 195 -9.11 3.83 -6.51
C VAL A 195 -8.25 4.86 -7.22
N ARG A 196 -7.44 5.56 -6.46
CA ARG A 196 -6.45 6.52 -6.94
C ARG A 196 -5.06 6.13 -6.49
N ILE A 197 -4.11 6.08 -7.42
CA ILE A 197 -2.69 5.88 -7.16
C ILE A 197 -1.92 7.03 -7.80
N ASN A 198 -0.92 7.54 -7.10
CA ASN A 198 -0.16 8.71 -7.51
C ASN A 198 -1.00 10.01 -7.61
N ASN A 199 -2.01 10.12 -6.77
CA ASN A 199 -2.78 11.34 -6.62
C ASN A 199 -1.99 12.34 -5.77
N ASN A 200 -1.83 13.57 -6.24
CA ASN A 200 -1.15 14.66 -5.54
C ASN A 200 0.14 14.20 -4.79
N PRO A 201 1.23 13.87 -5.51
CA PRO A 201 2.37 13.16 -4.93
C PRO A 201 3.13 13.95 -3.87
N TYR A 202 3.03 15.28 -3.86
CA TYR A 202 3.71 16.18 -2.92
C TYR A 202 2.75 16.91 -1.97
N SER A 203 1.50 16.44 -1.83
CA SER A 203 0.57 17.03 -0.86
C SER A 203 1.09 16.90 0.57
N ALA A 204 1.00 17.99 1.33
CA ALA A 204 1.31 18.00 2.76
C ALA A 204 0.25 17.27 3.61
N GLU A 205 -0.94 17.04 3.05
CA GLU A 205 -2.03 16.30 3.69
C GLU A 205 -1.66 14.85 4.05
N TYR A 206 -0.81 14.20 3.25
CA TYR A 206 -0.47 12.78 3.39
C TYR A 206 0.95 12.57 3.92
N ALA A 207 1.13 11.53 4.74
CA ALA A 207 2.46 11.14 5.25
C ALA A 207 3.36 10.59 4.14
N ARG A 208 2.81 9.86 3.15
CA ARG A 208 3.54 9.20 2.07
C ARG A 208 3.43 9.92 0.74
N PRO A 209 4.44 9.81 -0.15
CA PRO A 209 4.34 10.30 -1.52
C PRO A 209 3.27 9.54 -2.31
N GLY A 210 2.78 10.13 -3.41
CA GLY A 210 1.67 9.58 -4.18
C GLY A 210 1.86 8.16 -4.69
N ARG A 211 3.07 7.78 -5.06
CA ARG A 211 3.40 6.42 -5.52
C ARG A 211 3.62 5.40 -4.41
N GLY A 212 3.65 5.83 -3.15
CA GLY A 212 3.72 4.96 -1.97
C GLY A 212 2.36 4.70 -1.34
N ARG A 213 1.24 5.22 -1.92
CA ARG A 213 -0.10 5.07 -1.34
C ARG A 213 -1.15 4.69 -2.37
N ILE A 214 -2.15 3.94 -1.89
CA ILE A 214 -3.39 3.60 -2.60
C ILE A 214 -4.52 4.33 -1.89
N GLU A 215 -5.21 5.23 -2.57
CA GLU A 215 -6.39 5.91 -2.04
C GLU A 215 -7.64 5.19 -2.55
N ILE A 216 -8.50 4.75 -1.65
CA ILE A 216 -9.74 4.06 -1.94
C ILE A 216 -10.90 4.93 -1.47
N ILE A 217 -11.82 5.21 -2.38
CA ILE A 217 -13.08 5.85 -2.08
C ILE A 217 -14.15 4.78 -2.13
N THR A 218 -14.91 4.64 -1.04
CA THR A 218 -15.98 3.66 -0.97
C THR A 218 -17.28 4.20 -1.53
N LYS A 219 -18.14 3.29 -1.99
CA LYS A 219 -19.51 3.62 -2.43
C LYS A 219 -20.31 4.12 -1.23
N THR A 220 -20.98 5.22 -1.39
CA THR A 220 -22.07 5.65 -0.50
C THR A 220 -23.37 4.93 -0.88
N GLY A 221 -24.40 5.02 -0.04
CA GLY A 221 -25.70 4.45 -0.40
C GLY A 221 -26.28 5.04 -1.70
N SER A 222 -27.12 4.29 -2.36
CA SER A 222 -27.75 4.64 -3.63
C SER A 222 -29.14 5.25 -3.42
N PRO A 223 -29.59 6.20 -4.28
CA PRO A 223 -30.96 6.70 -4.27
C PRO A 223 -31.99 5.67 -4.79
N LYS A 224 -31.54 4.57 -5.39
CA LYS A 224 -32.36 3.42 -5.82
C LYS A 224 -31.82 2.16 -5.21
N TYR A 225 -32.70 1.17 -5.00
CA TYR A 225 -32.27 -0.14 -4.52
C TYR A 225 -31.43 -0.85 -5.57
N HIS A 226 -30.26 -1.26 -5.17
CA HIS A 226 -29.33 -2.07 -5.94
C HIS A 226 -28.73 -3.13 -5.04
N GLY A 227 -28.52 -4.30 -5.61
CA GLY A 227 -27.85 -5.36 -4.87
C GLY A 227 -27.23 -6.38 -5.78
N SER A 228 -26.38 -7.19 -5.18
CA SER A 228 -25.85 -8.37 -5.85
C SER A 228 -25.61 -9.51 -4.86
N VAL A 229 -25.72 -10.73 -5.38
CA VAL A 229 -25.24 -11.93 -4.71
C VAL A 229 -24.26 -12.60 -5.66
N GLU A 230 -23.01 -12.74 -5.23
CA GLU A 230 -21.94 -13.34 -6.01
C GLU A 230 -21.42 -14.60 -5.33
N TYR A 231 -21.27 -15.67 -6.12
CA TYR A 231 -20.58 -16.89 -5.71
C TYR A 231 -19.33 -17.09 -6.57
N GLY A 232 -18.18 -17.20 -5.89
CA GLY A 232 -16.88 -17.46 -6.49
C GLY A 232 -16.35 -18.84 -6.12
N LEU A 233 -15.81 -19.54 -7.11
CA LEU A 233 -15.26 -20.90 -6.99
C LEU A 233 -13.88 -20.98 -7.63
N ARG A 234 -12.92 -21.59 -6.92
CA ARG A 234 -11.68 -22.12 -7.48
C ARG A 234 -11.52 -23.56 -7.03
N ASP A 235 -11.17 -24.44 -7.95
CA ASP A 235 -10.95 -25.87 -7.68
C ASP A 235 -9.64 -26.30 -8.36
N PHE A 236 -8.82 -27.05 -7.63
CA PHE A 236 -7.51 -27.56 -8.07
C PHE A 236 -7.55 -28.32 -9.40
N ARG A 237 -8.69 -28.91 -9.75
CA ARG A 237 -8.86 -29.64 -11.03
C ARG A 237 -8.67 -28.74 -12.25
N LEU A 238 -8.92 -27.43 -12.09
CA LEU A 238 -8.75 -26.41 -13.12
C LEU A 238 -7.37 -25.77 -13.09
N ASP A 239 -6.59 -25.99 -12.01
CA ASP A 239 -5.28 -25.40 -11.81
C ASP A 239 -4.17 -26.26 -12.43
N ALA A 240 -3.06 -25.63 -12.84
CA ALA A 240 -1.86 -26.36 -13.22
C ALA A 240 -1.05 -26.77 -11.96
N ARG A 241 -0.24 -27.83 -12.11
CA ARG A 241 0.68 -28.27 -11.07
C ARG A 241 1.84 -27.28 -10.92
N ASN A 242 2.20 -26.92 -9.70
CA ASN A 242 3.37 -26.12 -9.41
C ASN A 242 4.66 -26.93 -9.70
N ALA A 243 5.72 -26.27 -10.14
CA ALA A 243 6.97 -26.91 -10.52
C ALA A 243 7.66 -27.69 -9.38
N PHE A 244 7.46 -27.27 -8.14
CA PHE A 244 8.05 -27.92 -6.95
C PHE A 244 7.16 -29.00 -6.36
N ALA A 245 5.87 -29.08 -6.69
CA ALA A 245 4.97 -30.07 -6.18
C ALA A 245 5.14 -31.42 -6.91
N ILE A 246 5.15 -32.54 -6.16
CA ILE A 246 5.09 -33.89 -6.75
C ILE A 246 3.71 -34.11 -7.37
N GLU A 247 2.67 -33.85 -6.59
CA GLU A 247 1.29 -33.94 -6.99
C GLU A 247 0.66 -32.54 -7.07
N ARG A 248 -0.47 -32.45 -7.79
CA ARG A 248 -1.21 -31.20 -7.83
C ARG A 248 -1.82 -30.91 -6.45
N PRO A 249 -1.49 -29.74 -5.84
CA PRO A 249 -2.06 -29.37 -4.54
C PRO A 249 -3.59 -29.32 -4.57
N LEU A 250 -4.27 -29.90 -3.56
CA LEU A 250 -5.73 -29.96 -3.46
C LEU A 250 -6.32 -28.63 -2.98
N GLN A 251 -6.07 -27.56 -3.72
CA GLN A 251 -6.55 -26.22 -3.37
C GLN A 251 -8.01 -26.03 -3.77
N ARG A 252 -8.83 -25.50 -2.85
CA ARG A 252 -10.24 -25.17 -3.09
C ARG A 252 -10.57 -23.85 -2.42
N ARG A 253 -11.24 -22.96 -3.15
CA ARG A 253 -11.79 -21.72 -2.61
C ARG A 253 -13.27 -21.63 -2.90
N ARG A 254 -14.03 -21.21 -1.91
CA ARG A 254 -15.45 -20.86 -2.03
C ARG A 254 -15.66 -19.52 -1.38
N GLN A 255 -16.26 -18.61 -2.11
CA GLN A 255 -16.61 -17.28 -1.64
C GLN A 255 -18.05 -17.00 -1.95
N LEU A 256 -18.79 -16.56 -0.94
CA LEU A 256 -20.13 -15.99 -1.10
C LEU A 256 -20.07 -14.53 -0.66
N GLU A 257 -20.57 -13.64 -1.50
CA GLU A 257 -20.69 -12.23 -1.19
C GLU A 257 -22.10 -11.76 -1.54
N ALA A 258 -22.66 -10.94 -0.68
CA ALA A 258 -23.95 -10.29 -0.90
C ALA A 258 -23.84 -8.82 -0.52
N ASN A 259 -24.39 -7.95 -1.34
CA ASN A 259 -24.52 -6.55 -1.03
C ASN A 259 -25.89 -6.02 -1.43
N ILE A 260 -26.36 -5.04 -0.67
CA ILE A 260 -27.59 -4.29 -0.97
C ILE A 260 -27.40 -2.85 -0.53
N SER A 261 -27.85 -1.92 -1.33
CA SER A 261 -27.86 -0.49 -1.02
C SER A 261 -29.14 0.14 -1.55
N GLY A 262 -29.58 1.22 -0.89
CA GLY A 262 -30.82 1.91 -1.29
C GLY A 262 -31.14 3.07 -0.36
N PRO A 263 -32.25 3.78 -0.64
CA PRO A 263 -32.76 4.81 0.25
C PRO A 263 -33.44 4.19 1.48
N LEU A 264 -33.28 4.81 2.64
CA LEU A 264 -34.04 4.47 3.86
C LEU A 264 -35.40 5.13 3.89
N LEU A 265 -35.47 6.38 3.40
CA LEU A 265 -36.66 7.21 3.34
C LEU A 265 -36.94 7.66 1.91
N LYS A 266 -38.17 8.06 1.63
CA LYS A 266 -38.63 8.44 0.26
C LYS A 266 -37.93 9.71 -0.29
N ASP A 267 -37.37 10.55 0.57
CA ASP A 267 -36.70 11.80 0.18
C ASP A 267 -35.28 11.59 -0.37
N ASN A 268 -34.78 10.35 -0.36
CA ASN A 268 -33.44 9.95 -0.81
C ASN A 268 -32.26 10.66 -0.08
N ASN A 269 -32.52 11.37 1.01
CA ASN A 269 -31.48 12.01 1.81
C ASN A 269 -30.77 11.01 2.73
N ASP A 270 -31.49 9.97 3.11
CA ASP A 270 -30.99 8.89 3.93
C ASP A 270 -30.78 7.63 3.07
N THR A 271 -29.54 7.19 2.99
CA THR A 271 -29.19 5.99 2.22
C THR A 271 -28.42 4.99 3.07
N PHE A 272 -28.51 3.74 2.73
CA PHE A 272 -27.75 2.67 3.38
C PHE A 272 -27.02 1.78 2.37
N SER A 273 -26.00 1.10 2.85
CA SER A 273 -25.31 0.00 2.15
C SER A 273 -24.95 -1.10 3.14
N LEU A 274 -25.28 -2.33 2.80
CA LEU A 274 -24.95 -3.53 3.58
C LEU A 274 -24.14 -4.47 2.69
N THR A 275 -23.02 -4.98 3.20
CA THR A 275 -22.19 -5.99 2.52
C THR A 275 -21.87 -7.11 3.48
N ALA A 276 -22.06 -8.34 3.05
CA ALA A 276 -21.66 -9.54 3.79
C ALA A 276 -20.86 -10.47 2.88
N SER A 277 -19.77 -11.03 3.41
CA SER A 277 -18.96 -11.99 2.66
C SER A 277 -18.43 -13.09 3.57
N ARG A 278 -18.48 -14.33 3.06
CA ARG A 278 -17.86 -15.50 3.68
C ARG A 278 -16.95 -16.19 2.69
N THR A 279 -15.70 -16.41 3.11
CA THR A 279 -14.69 -17.11 2.31
C THR A 279 -14.19 -18.34 3.07
N ARG A 280 -14.00 -19.44 2.36
CA ARG A 280 -13.33 -20.64 2.86
C ARG A 280 -12.32 -21.12 1.82
N ASP A 281 -11.06 -21.25 2.26
CA ASP A 281 -9.95 -21.72 1.45
C ASP A 281 -9.37 -22.99 2.06
N GLY A 282 -9.26 -24.05 1.27
CA GLY A 282 -8.32 -25.13 1.49
C GLY A 282 -7.10 -24.88 0.64
N LEU A 283 -5.94 -24.81 1.25
CA LEU A 283 -4.66 -24.55 0.60
C LEU A 283 -3.72 -25.72 0.90
N GLU A 284 -2.76 -25.96 0.02
CA GLU A 284 -1.68 -26.91 0.25
C GLU A 284 -0.37 -26.25 -0.17
N PRO A 285 0.28 -25.46 0.73
CA PRO A 285 1.65 -24.98 0.54
C PRO A 285 2.59 -26.14 0.25
N ILE A 286 3.53 -25.90 -0.65
CA ILE A 286 4.48 -26.92 -1.09
C ILE A 286 5.71 -26.84 -0.19
N VAL A 287 6.03 -27.93 0.48
CA VAL A 287 7.31 -28.14 1.16
C VAL A 287 8.31 -28.64 0.12
N TYR A 288 9.41 -27.94 0.01
CA TYR A 288 10.59 -28.36 -0.75
C TYR A 288 11.83 -28.07 0.08
N ALA A 289 12.21 -29.05 0.86
CA ALA A 289 13.27 -29.02 1.85
C ALA A 289 14.29 -30.13 1.58
N PHE A 290 15.36 -30.19 2.36
CA PHE A 290 16.38 -31.20 2.25
C PHE A 290 16.70 -31.77 3.64
N GLY A 291 16.48 -33.07 3.84
CA GLY A 291 16.80 -33.79 5.07
C GLY A 291 18.00 -34.71 4.89
N LEU A 292 18.35 -35.45 5.92
CA LEU A 292 19.47 -36.42 5.88
C LEU A 292 19.25 -37.55 4.86
N GLY A 293 17.98 -37.88 4.56
CA GLY A 293 17.62 -38.87 3.53
C GLY A 293 17.48 -38.30 2.13
N GLY A 294 17.83 -37.02 1.91
CA GLY A 294 17.70 -36.34 0.63
C GLY A 294 16.53 -35.35 0.56
N PRO A 295 16.03 -35.01 -0.66
CA PRO A 295 14.96 -34.03 -0.84
C PRO A 295 13.65 -34.46 -0.18
N ILE A 296 13.07 -33.56 0.61
CA ILE A 296 11.74 -33.68 1.20
C ILE A 296 10.78 -32.86 0.31
N ARG A 297 9.76 -33.53 -0.22
CA ARG A 297 8.71 -32.90 -1.04
C ARG A 297 7.36 -33.39 -0.58
N GLU A 298 6.55 -32.46 -0.12
CA GLU A 298 5.17 -32.76 0.32
C GLU A 298 4.28 -31.53 0.17
N ASN A 299 2.97 -31.76 0.20
CA ASN A 299 1.99 -30.70 0.25
C ASN A 299 1.44 -30.61 1.68
N ALA A 300 1.61 -29.46 2.34
CA ALA A 300 1.15 -29.22 3.69
C ALA A 300 -0.31 -28.75 3.70
N ALA A 301 -1.17 -29.39 4.46
CA ALA A 301 -2.57 -28.95 4.56
C ALA A 301 -2.69 -27.64 5.32
N GLN A 302 -3.41 -26.68 4.74
CA GLN A 302 -3.72 -25.40 5.36
C GLN A 302 -5.17 -25.02 5.10
N THR A 303 -5.87 -24.56 6.14
CA THR A 303 -7.26 -24.08 6.01
C THR A 303 -7.39 -22.65 6.47
N GLN A 304 -8.04 -21.85 5.65
CA GLN A 304 -8.29 -20.44 5.95
C GLN A 304 -9.77 -20.12 5.81
N SER A 305 -10.31 -19.32 6.71
CA SER A 305 -11.66 -18.81 6.60
C SER A 305 -11.77 -17.37 7.02
N SER A 306 -12.68 -16.61 6.40
CA SER A 306 -12.96 -15.24 6.80
C SER A 306 -14.43 -14.92 6.67
N THR A 307 -14.92 -14.08 7.58
CA THR A 307 -16.24 -13.43 7.52
C THR A 307 -16.04 -11.93 7.55
N TYR A 308 -16.72 -11.25 6.67
CA TYR A 308 -16.72 -9.78 6.58
C TYR A 308 -18.16 -9.29 6.57
N LEU A 309 -18.46 -8.31 7.41
CA LEU A 309 -19.74 -7.63 7.45
C LEU A 309 -19.48 -6.12 7.47
N SER A 310 -20.17 -5.37 6.63
CA SER A 310 -20.10 -3.91 6.59
C SER A 310 -21.52 -3.36 6.49
N ALA A 311 -21.85 -2.37 7.33
CA ALA A 311 -23.09 -1.64 7.31
C ALA A 311 -22.78 -0.16 7.30
N GLN A 312 -23.24 0.55 6.29
CA GLN A 312 -23.04 1.98 6.13
C GLN A 312 -24.39 2.69 6.07
N PHE A 313 -24.46 3.82 6.75
CA PHE A 313 -25.55 4.78 6.68
C PHE A 313 -24.99 6.12 6.28
N THR A 314 -25.64 6.81 5.36
CA THR A 314 -25.28 8.17 4.93
C THR A 314 -26.51 9.05 4.92
N ARG A 315 -26.42 10.19 5.61
CA ARG A 315 -27.44 11.24 5.65
C ARG A 315 -26.92 12.51 5.01
N ARG A 316 -27.70 13.08 4.12
CA ARG A 316 -27.48 14.40 3.56
C ARG A 316 -28.31 15.41 4.32
N ILE A 317 -27.68 16.49 4.75
CA ILE A 317 -28.30 17.59 5.48
C ILE A 317 -27.99 18.86 4.69
N HIS A 318 -28.87 19.24 3.79
CA HIS A 318 -28.66 20.31 2.81
C HIS A 318 -27.44 20.02 1.95
N GLU A 319 -26.35 20.78 2.10
CA GLU A 319 -25.08 20.64 1.39
C GLU A 319 -24.10 19.72 2.13
N ASP A 320 -24.37 19.43 3.39
CA ASP A 320 -23.52 18.60 4.25
C ASP A 320 -23.80 17.11 4.06
N ALA A 321 -22.81 16.28 4.39
CA ALA A 321 -22.96 14.84 4.39
C ALA A 321 -22.38 14.23 5.66
N LEU A 322 -23.16 13.41 6.32
CA LEU A 322 -22.78 12.64 7.50
C LEU A 322 -22.86 11.15 7.15
N SER A 323 -21.77 10.42 7.37
CA SER A 323 -21.73 8.97 7.13
C SER A 323 -21.25 8.23 8.35
N PHE A 324 -21.82 7.07 8.59
CA PHE A 324 -21.39 6.10 9.58
C PHE A 324 -21.22 4.75 8.90
N ARG A 325 -20.11 4.08 9.17
CA ARG A 325 -19.87 2.71 8.69
C ARG A 325 -19.35 1.85 9.84
N TYR A 326 -20.05 0.78 10.12
CA TYR A 326 -19.59 -0.29 10.99
C TYR A 326 -19.06 -1.44 10.15
N THR A 327 -17.89 -1.97 10.55
CA THR A 327 -17.27 -3.13 9.91
C THR A 327 -16.91 -4.17 10.96
N HIS A 328 -17.26 -5.41 10.70
CA HIS A 328 -16.83 -6.58 11.45
C HIS A 328 -16.03 -7.51 10.53
N PHE A 329 -14.90 -7.96 11.02
CA PHE A 329 -14.07 -8.93 10.33
C PHE A 329 -13.58 -10.00 11.29
N ASP A 330 -13.71 -11.25 10.85
CA ASP A 330 -13.21 -12.42 11.55
C ASP A 330 -12.45 -13.29 10.56
N TRP A 331 -11.24 -13.67 10.94
CA TRP A 331 -10.36 -14.48 10.10
C TRP A 331 -9.65 -15.52 10.93
N SER A 332 -9.51 -16.73 10.36
CA SER A 332 -8.75 -17.81 10.97
C SER A 332 -7.95 -18.59 9.92
N ASN A 333 -6.80 -19.07 10.32
CA ASN A 333 -5.87 -19.84 9.49
C ASN A 333 -5.24 -20.95 10.34
N ALA A 334 -5.39 -22.21 9.95
CA ALA A 334 -4.72 -23.36 10.56
C ALA A 334 -3.77 -23.99 9.53
N GLY A 335 -2.65 -24.55 9.96
CA GLY A 335 -1.57 -25.04 9.11
C GLY A 335 -0.72 -23.93 8.51
N ALA A 336 -0.76 -22.71 9.10
CA ALA A 336 0.00 -21.58 8.61
C ALA A 336 1.50 -21.79 8.82
N GLY A 337 2.33 -21.17 7.96
CA GLY A 337 3.79 -21.18 8.06
C GLY A 337 4.48 -22.38 7.46
N ALA A 338 3.80 -23.50 7.19
CA ALA A 338 4.37 -24.61 6.45
C ALA A 338 4.58 -24.25 4.97
N GLY A 339 5.60 -24.85 4.34
CA GLY A 339 5.98 -24.63 2.94
C GLY A 339 7.43 -24.16 2.78
N GLY A 340 7.98 -24.30 1.59
CA GLY A 340 9.42 -24.07 1.35
C GLY A 340 10.25 -25.00 2.22
N PHE A 341 11.07 -24.45 3.11
CA PHE A 341 11.86 -25.23 4.06
C PHE A 341 11.11 -25.66 5.32
N VAL A 342 9.91 -25.13 5.57
CA VAL A 342 9.17 -25.36 6.82
C VAL A 342 8.25 -26.57 6.68
N LEU A 343 8.55 -27.61 7.46
CA LEU A 343 7.77 -28.85 7.50
C LEU A 343 6.42 -28.64 8.22
N PRO A 344 5.40 -29.50 7.97
CA PRO A 344 4.07 -29.35 8.57
C PRO A 344 4.05 -29.31 10.09
N GLN A 345 5.00 -29.99 10.77
CA GLN A 345 5.10 -30.00 12.23
C GLN A 345 5.34 -28.60 12.81
N ALA A 346 6.06 -27.75 12.06
CA ALA A 346 6.35 -26.38 12.46
C ALA A 346 5.26 -25.39 12.03
N ALA A 347 4.08 -25.87 11.72
CA ALA A 347 2.92 -25.03 11.43
C ALA A 347 2.30 -24.42 12.69
N TYR A 348 1.52 -23.35 12.50
CA TYR A 348 0.80 -22.64 13.55
C TYR A 348 -0.62 -22.28 13.13
N LYS A 349 -1.46 -21.98 14.11
CA LYS A 349 -2.79 -21.38 13.89
C LYS A 349 -2.71 -19.89 14.16
N SER A 350 -3.44 -19.11 13.35
CA SER A 350 -3.65 -17.68 13.57
C SER A 350 -5.12 -17.35 13.47
N ALA A 351 -5.59 -16.43 14.31
CA ALA A 351 -6.92 -15.88 14.26
C ALA A 351 -6.86 -14.36 14.51
N SER A 352 -7.73 -13.61 13.85
CA SER A 352 -7.87 -12.18 14.05
C SER A 352 -9.32 -11.78 13.93
N ARG A 353 -9.78 -10.94 14.84
CA ARG A 353 -11.12 -10.38 14.84
C ARG A 353 -11.02 -8.89 15.13
N TYR A 354 -11.77 -8.09 14.39
CA TYR A 354 -11.92 -6.69 14.75
C TYR A 354 -13.32 -6.15 14.47
N HIS A 355 -13.65 -5.09 15.21
CA HIS A 355 -14.81 -4.24 15.05
C HIS A 355 -14.32 -2.82 14.81
N GLN A 356 -14.90 -2.16 13.85
CA GLN A 356 -14.50 -0.81 13.46
C GLN A 356 -15.74 0.04 13.23
N LEU A 357 -15.78 1.20 13.85
CA LEU A 357 -16.74 2.25 13.56
C LEU A 357 -16.01 3.41 12.89
N TYR A 358 -16.43 3.75 11.70
CA TYR A 358 -15.97 4.91 10.95
C TYR A 358 -17.10 5.93 10.86
N SER A 359 -16.79 7.20 11.08
CA SER A 359 -17.70 8.30 10.86
C SER A 359 -17.00 9.40 10.07
N SER A 360 -17.71 10.02 9.14
CA SER A 360 -17.25 11.19 8.43
C SER A 360 -18.34 12.27 8.42
N TYR A 361 -17.91 13.50 8.56
CA TYR A 361 -18.74 14.67 8.40
C TYR A 361 -18.08 15.65 7.44
N ARG A 362 -18.79 15.97 6.39
CA ARG A 362 -18.39 16.96 5.39
C ARG A 362 -19.31 18.16 5.52
N ALA A 363 -18.74 19.30 5.94
CA ALA A 363 -19.47 20.54 6.14
C ALA A 363 -19.08 21.57 5.08
N VAL A 364 -20.06 22.07 4.38
CA VAL A 364 -19.90 23.14 3.36
C VAL A 364 -20.36 24.45 3.98
N PHE A 365 -19.42 25.17 4.63
CA PHE A 365 -19.74 26.45 5.29
C PHE A 365 -20.04 27.57 4.29
N SER A 366 -19.41 27.52 3.12
CA SER A 366 -19.66 28.44 2.01
C SER A 366 -19.14 27.83 0.71
N PRO A 367 -19.44 28.42 -0.46
CA PRO A 367 -18.86 27.97 -1.74
C PRO A 367 -17.33 27.99 -1.78
N THR A 368 -16.69 28.66 -0.82
CA THR A 368 -15.23 28.78 -0.72
C THR A 368 -14.61 28.10 0.48
N LEU A 369 -15.42 27.58 1.42
CA LEU A 369 -14.94 27.00 2.67
C LEU A 369 -15.58 25.65 2.93
N LEU A 370 -14.76 24.60 2.90
CA LEU A 370 -15.13 23.21 3.14
C LEU A 370 -14.33 22.67 4.33
N ASN A 371 -15.00 21.91 5.20
CA ASN A 371 -14.34 21.09 6.22
C ASN A 371 -14.69 19.62 6.00
N GLU A 372 -13.71 18.76 6.15
CA GLU A 372 -13.84 17.31 6.08
C GLU A 372 -13.26 16.70 7.35
N PHE A 373 -14.14 16.17 8.18
CA PHE A 373 -13.79 15.52 9.44
C PHE A 373 -14.04 14.01 9.33
N PHE A 374 -13.04 13.23 9.73
CA PHE A 374 -13.09 11.77 9.72
C PHE A 374 -12.62 11.23 11.07
N VAL A 375 -13.33 10.23 11.60
CA VAL A 375 -12.93 9.51 12.79
C VAL A 375 -13.16 8.02 12.63
N ARG A 376 -12.21 7.22 13.14
CA ARG A 376 -12.30 5.78 13.20
C ARG A 376 -11.95 5.28 14.60
N VAL A 377 -12.83 4.44 15.14
CA VAL A 377 -12.58 3.68 16.37
C VAL A 377 -12.48 2.21 16.00
N LYS A 378 -11.37 1.57 16.36
CA LYS A 378 -11.11 0.16 16.10
C LYS A 378 -10.90 -0.58 17.43
N ALA A 379 -11.50 -1.75 17.53
CA ALA A 379 -11.26 -2.74 18.57
C ALA A 379 -10.93 -4.07 17.92
N GLY A 380 -9.69 -4.53 18.11
CA GLY A 380 -9.19 -5.76 17.50
C GLY A 380 -8.55 -6.68 18.51
N ASP A 381 -8.61 -7.98 18.22
CA ASP A 381 -7.98 -9.04 18.97
C ASP A 381 -7.37 -10.03 17.98
N SER A 382 -6.12 -10.47 18.23
CA SER A 382 -5.46 -11.48 17.43
C SER A 382 -4.73 -12.49 18.31
N ALA A 383 -4.64 -13.73 17.82
CA ALA A 383 -3.92 -14.80 18.49
C ALA A 383 -3.18 -15.65 17.45
N THR A 384 -1.96 -16.06 17.80
CA THR A 384 -1.15 -17.00 17.03
C THR A 384 -0.58 -18.02 18.00
N ALA A 385 -0.71 -19.31 17.70
CA ALA A 385 -0.24 -20.39 18.56
C ALA A 385 0.30 -21.55 17.72
N SER A 386 1.39 -22.18 18.20
CA SER A 386 1.93 -23.41 17.61
C SER A 386 0.86 -24.52 17.52
N GLU A 387 0.86 -25.31 16.46
CA GLU A 387 0.05 -26.53 16.38
C GLU A 387 0.65 -27.69 17.17
N LEU A 388 1.95 -27.61 17.48
CA LEU A 388 2.71 -28.57 18.28
C LEU A 388 3.37 -27.87 19.49
N PRO A 389 2.60 -27.48 20.53
CA PRO A 389 3.14 -26.85 21.72
C PRO A 389 3.98 -27.84 22.54
N GLY A 390 4.94 -27.35 23.35
CA GLY A 390 5.79 -28.14 24.23
C GLY A 390 6.95 -28.89 23.53
N VAL A 391 7.12 -28.61 22.21
CA VAL A 391 8.20 -29.22 21.41
C VAL A 391 9.12 -28.14 20.89
N SER A 392 10.41 -28.24 21.14
CA SER A 392 11.41 -27.31 20.62
C SER A 392 11.42 -27.28 19.10
N LYS A 393 11.69 -26.11 18.54
CA LYS A 393 11.88 -25.92 17.11
C LYS A 393 13.29 -26.31 16.70
N ILE A 394 13.42 -26.90 15.54
CA ILE A 394 14.71 -27.26 14.91
C ILE A 394 14.80 -26.48 13.60
N VAL A 395 15.85 -25.69 13.45
CA VAL A 395 16.16 -24.96 12.22
C VAL A 395 17.51 -25.43 11.71
N VAL A 396 17.50 -26.10 10.56
CA VAL A 396 18.72 -26.36 9.79
C VAL A 396 18.75 -25.34 8.67
N THR A 397 19.71 -24.42 8.73
CA THR A 397 19.75 -23.22 7.88
C THR A 397 19.65 -23.60 6.40
N ASP A 398 18.66 -23.03 5.71
CA ASP A 398 18.37 -23.23 4.28
C ASP A 398 18.28 -24.71 3.84
N ALA A 399 17.96 -25.60 4.77
CA ALA A 399 17.70 -27.01 4.49
C ALA A 399 16.28 -27.40 4.91
N PHE A 400 15.96 -27.34 6.23
CA PHE A 400 14.61 -27.55 6.72
C PHE A 400 14.36 -26.91 8.09
N THR A 401 13.08 -26.74 8.43
CA THR A 401 12.60 -26.37 9.77
C THR A 401 11.54 -27.36 10.21
N SER A 402 11.67 -27.90 11.42
CA SER A 402 10.73 -28.85 12.03
C SER A 402 10.52 -28.60 13.52
N GLY A 403 9.83 -29.49 14.22
CA GLY A 403 9.45 -29.31 15.63
C GLY A 403 8.25 -28.38 15.79
N GLY A 404 8.06 -27.82 16.99
CA GLY A 404 6.98 -26.86 17.25
C GLY A 404 7.29 -25.48 16.68
N ALA A 405 6.28 -24.75 16.23
CA ALA A 405 6.44 -23.43 15.60
C ALA A 405 7.05 -22.35 16.51
N GLN A 406 7.11 -22.57 17.81
CA GLN A 406 7.63 -21.63 18.81
C GLN A 406 6.97 -20.25 18.74
N VAL A 407 5.67 -20.23 18.56
CA VAL A 407 4.84 -19.04 18.60
C VAL A 407 3.64 -19.25 19.52
N ASP A 408 3.48 -18.34 20.49
CA ASP A 408 2.29 -18.21 21.33
C ASP A 408 2.15 -16.73 21.67
N ARG A 409 1.33 -16.03 20.90
CA ARG A 409 1.15 -14.58 21.00
C ARG A 409 -0.31 -14.21 20.94
N ARG A 410 -0.73 -13.31 21.81
CA ARG A 410 -2.04 -12.68 21.80
C ARG A 410 -1.87 -11.18 21.83
N GLU A 411 -2.64 -10.50 21.00
CA GLU A 411 -2.64 -9.04 20.96
C GLU A 411 -4.06 -8.50 21.01
N THR A 412 -4.19 -7.38 21.72
CA THR A 412 -5.42 -6.59 21.75
C THR A 412 -5.10 -5.18 21.32
N GLU A 413 -5.89 -4.62 20.43
CA GLU A 413 -5.72 -3.26 19.95
C GLU A 413 -7.02 -2.47 20.18
N ARG A 414 -6.88 -1.29 20.76
CA ARG A 414 -7.97 -0.30 20.87
C ARG A 414 -7.42 1.01 20.35
N ARG A 415 -7.90 1.46 19.21
CA ARG A 415 -7.31 2.59 18.46
C ARG A 415 -8.36 3.60 18.09
N LEU A 416 -8.03 4.87 18.28
CA LEU A 416 -8.72 6.03 17.73
C LEU A 416 -7.83 6.64 16.64
N GLU A 417 -8.41 6.96 15.51
CA GLU A 417 -7.79 7.69 14.43
C GLU A 417 -8.69 8.86 14.04
N LEU A 418 -8.07 9.98 13.68
CA LEU A 418 -8.77 11.21 13.35
C LEU A 418 -8.07 11.93 12.22
N ASN A 419 -8.83 12.49 11.32
CA ASN A 419 -8.37 13.42 10.29
C ASN A 419 -9.37 14.58 10.19
N ASP A 420 -8.87 15.79 10.27
CA ASP A 420 -9.66 17.01 10.05
C ASP A 420 -8.93 17.90 9.06
N THR A 421 -9.62 18.30 8.01
CA THR A 421 -9.06 19.13 6.94
C THR A 421 -10.01 20.26 6.58
N VAL A 422 -9.52 21.47 6.67
CA VAL A 422 -10.19 22.67 6.17
C VAL A 422 -9.58 23.06 4.83
N SER A 423 -10.43 23.27 3.84
CA SER A 423 -10.06 23.76 2.51
C SER A 423 -10.70 25.11 2.27
N TRP A 424 -9.89 26.12 2.02
CA TRP A 424 -10.35 27.48 1.76
C TRP A 424 -9.84 27.96 0.41
N SER A 425 -10.78 28.31 -0.46
CA SER A 425 -10.50 28.82 -1.79
C SER A 425 -10.73 30.34 -1.83
N HIS A 426 -9.70 31.09 -2.17
CA HIS A 426 -9.79 32.53 -2.28
C HIS A 426 -8.99 33.05 -3.48
N SER A 427 -9.67 33.72 -4.44
CA SER A 427 -9.03 34.25 -5.64
C SER A 427 -8.27 33.16 -6.40
N ARG A 428 -6.93 33.19 -6.37
CA ARG A 428 -6.03 32.24 -7.05
C ARG A 428 -5.50 31.15 -6.12
N HIS A 429 -5.83 31.21 -4.84
CA HIS A 429 -5.31 30.38 -3.79
C HIS A 429 -6.29 29.29 -3.39
N LEU A 430 -5.79 28.10 -3.17
CA LEU A 430 -6.48 27.01 -2.49
C LEU A 430 -5.64 26.60 -1.29
N VAL A 431 -6.00 27.16 -0.13
CA VAL A 431 -5.32 26.87 1.13
C VAL A 431 -5.99 25.66 1.77
N LYS A 432 -5.18 24.68 2.17
CA LYS A 432 -5.58 23.54 2.97
C LYS A 432 -4.79 23.53 4.27
N ALA A 433 -5.47 23.30 5.38
CA ALA A 433 -4.84 23.07 6.69
C ALA A 433 -5.55 21.92 7.39
N GLY A 434 -4.81 21.13 8.15
CA GLY A 434 -5.45 19.99 8.82
C GLY A 434 -4.60 19.38 9.92
N LEU A 435 -5.29 18.55 10.71
CA LEU A 435 -4.75 17.75 11.79
C LEU A 435 -5.03 16.28 11.50
N ASN A 436 -3.99 15.45 11.60
CA ASN A 436 -4.10 14.01 11.48
C ASN A 436 -3.63 13.34 12.78
N VAL A 437 -4.40 12.39 13.30
CA VAL A 437 -4.01 11.50 14.39
C VAL A 437 -4.08 10.07 13.86
N PRO A 438 -3.01 9.59 13.16
CA PRO A 438 -3.01 8.26 12.54
C PRO A 438 -2.95 7.13 13.56
N ALA A 439 -2.55 7.41 14.79
CA ALA A 439 -2.58 6.44 15.87
C ALA A 439 -2.74 7.12 17.23
N PHE A 440 -3.81 6.77 17.92
CA PHE A 440 -3.97 6.96 19.35
C PHE A 440 -4.48 5.63 19.89
N GLY A 441 -3.54 4.70 20.15
CA GLY A 441 -3.84 3.29 20.36
C GLY A 441 -3.26 2.73 21.65
N ARG A 442 -4.11 2.01 22.39
CA ARG A 442 -3.71 1.14 23.49
C ARG A 442 -3.52 -0.27 22.92
N ILE A 443 -2.30 -0.78 23.02
CA ILE A 443 -1.91 -2.10 22.55
C ILE A 443 -1.60 -2.94 23.79
N GLY A 444 -2.30 -4.07 23.95
CA GLY A 444 -1.98 -5.12 24.90
C GLY A 444 -1.39 -6.31 24.16
N SER A 445 -0.30 -6.86 24.66
CA SER A 445 0.33 -8.05 24.08
C SER A 445 0.66 -9.02 25.21
N THR A 446 0.48 -10.31 24.93
CA THR A 446 1.03 -11.39 25.75
C THR A 446 1.84 -12.28 24.81
N ASP A 447 3.15 -12.29 24.97
CA ASP A 447 4.09 -13.04 24.15
C ASP A 447 4.78 -14.12 24.97
N ARG A 448 4.53 -15.38 24.60
CA ARG A 448 5.17 -16.56 25.15
C ARG A 448 5.88 -17.35 24.04
N SER A 449 6.25 -16.67 22.99
CA SER A 449 6.99 -17.27 21.88
C SER A 449 8.33 -17.77 22.36
N ASN A 450 8.80 -18.85 21.74
CA ASN A 450 10.10 -19.47 22.02
C ASN A 450 10.32 -19.93 23.48
N PHE A 451 9.25 -20.25 24.21
CA PHE A 451 9.35 -20.78 25.59
C PHE A 451 9.81 -22.23 25.63
N ASP A 452 9.59 -23.02 24.55
CA ASP A 452 10.10 -24.38 24.42
C ASP A 452 11.48 -24.41 23.73
N GLY A 453 11.96 -23.27 23.23
CA GLY A 453 13.28 -23.07 22.64
C GLY A 453 13.42 -23.48 21.18
N THR A 454 14.46 -22.95 20.56
CA THR A 454 14.81 -23.22 19.15
C THR A 454 16.28 -23.60 19.03
N PHE A 455 16.57 -24.74 18.44
CA PHE A 455 17.90 -25.18 18.03
C PHE A 455 18.22 -24.73 16.61
N TYR A 456 19.39 -24.16 16.40
CA TYR A 456 19.89 -23.77 15.11
C TYR A 456 21.12 -24.56 14.71
N PHE A 457 21.08 -25.19 13.54
CA PHE A 457 22.18 -25.90 12.91
C PHE A 457 22.60 -25.17 11.65
N ALA A 458 23.89 -24.95 11.45
CA ALA A 458 24.42 -24.25 10.31
C ALA A 458 24.30 -25.06 9.00
N SER A 459 24.35 -26.41 9.13
CA SER A 459 24.29 -27.32 7.99
C SER A 459 23.62 -28.65 8.34
N LEU A 460 23.26 -29.44 7.31
CA LEU A 460 22.80 -30.82 7.50
C LEU A 460 23.85 -31.75 8.15
N ASP A 461 25.11 -31.51 7.89
CA ASP A 461 26.21 -32.25 8.50
C ASP A 461 26.28 -31.95 9.98
N ASP A 462 26.13 -30.70 10.41
CA ASP A 462 26.06 -30.35 11.83
C ASP A 462 24.84 -30.97 12.52
N TYR A 463 23.71 -31.00 11.80
CA TYR A 463 22.50 -31.68 12.29
C TYR A 463 22.72 -33.19 12.46
N ALA A 464 23.33 -33.84 11.47
CA ALA A 464 23.67 -35.26 11.54
C ALA A 464 24.63 -35.60 12.72
N ARG A 465 25.54 -34.69 13.05
CA ARG A 465 26.47 -34.79 14.17
C ARG A 465 25.91 -34.30 15.49
N HIS A 466 24.64 -33.86 15.53
CA HIS A 466 24.03 -33.31 16.75
C HIS A 466 24.75 -32.08 17.32
N LYS A 467 25.30 -31.22 16.47
CA LYS A 467 26.07 -30.03 16.83
C LYS A 467 25.37 -28.75 16.43
N PRO A 468 24.35 -28.29 17.18
CA PRO A 468 23.77 -26.97 16.94
C PRO A 468 24.79 -25.87 17.27
N PHE A 469 24.83 -24.81 16.44
CA PHE A 469 25.69 -23.69 16.75
C PHE A 469 25.04 -22.73 17.75
N SER A 470 23.71 -22.81 17.91
CA SER A 470 22.97 -21.94 18.80
C SER A 470 21.68 -22.60 19.29
N PHE A 471 21.29 -22.29 20.52
CA PHE A 471 19.96 -22.50 21.07
C PHE A 471 19.44 -21.24 21.69
N MET A 472 18.22 -20.83 21.31
CA MET A 472 17.54 -19.65 21.85
C MET A 472 16.30 -20.07 22.61
N ARG A 473 16.06 -19.47 23.78
CA ARG A 473 14.87 -19.68 24.59
C ARG A 473 14.45 -18.41 25.31
N GLN A 474 13.14 -18.22 25.46
CA GLN A 474 12.57 -17.15 26.27
C GLN A 474 11.91 -17.69 27.54
N ALA A 475 11.91 -16.88 28.61
CA ALA A 475 11.18 -17.14 29.84
C ALA A 475 10.82 -15.81 30.53
N GLY A 476 9.81 -15.81 31.38
CA GLY A 476 9.42 -14.62 32.16
C GLY A 476 8.00 -14.16 31.88
N ASP A 477 7.71 -12.88 32.17
CA ASP A 477 6.41 -12.26 31.94
C ASP A 477 6.36 -11.57 30.58
N GLY A 478 5.72 -12.21 29.62
CA GLY A 478 5.46 -11.64 28.29
C GLY A 478 4.28 -10.68 28.21
N HIS A 479 3.63 -10.34 29.32
CA HIS A 479 2.49 -9.43 29.31
C HIS A 479 2.94 -7.97 29.25
N LEU A 480 2.41 -7.24 28.28
CA LEU A 480 2.73 -5.83 28.03
C LEU A 480 1.48 -5.04 27.65
N VAL A 481 1.38 -3.83 28.18
CA VAL A 481 0.41 -2.83 27.72
C VAL A 481 1.14 -1.51 27.53
N PHE A 482 0.96 -0.92 26.35
CA PHE A 482 1.56 0.37 26.03
C PHE A 482 0.65 1.21 25.12
N TRP A 483 0.95 2.50 25.03
CA TRP A 483 0.25 3.44 24.16
C TRP A 483 1.13 3.87 23.01
N GLN A 484 0.65 3.68 21.79
CA GLN A 484 1.23 4.28 20.60
C GLN A 484 0.44 5.52 20.24
N LYS A 485 1.12 6.66 20.18
CA LYS A 485 0.51 7.96 19.87
C LYS A 485 1.28 8.61 18.74
N GLN A 486 0.56 9.04 17.72
CA GLN A 486 1.09 9.75 16.57
C GLN A 486 0.15 10.87 16.20
N ALA A 487 0.68 12.03 15.88
CA ALA A 487 -0.08 13.19 15.43
C ALA A 487 0.71 13.92 14.34
N ALA A 488 0.00 14.58 13.44
CA ALA A 488 0.59 15.43 12.44
C ALA A 488 -0.32 16.61 12.13
N GLY A 489 0.29 17.76 11.88
CA GLY A 489 -0.39 18.94 11.39
C GLY A 489 0.19 19.38 10.05
N PHE A 490 -0.62 19.98 9.20
CA PHE A 490 -0.14 20.49 7.93
C PHE A 490 -0.85 21.77 7.50
N VAL A 491 -0.14 22.54 6.69
CA VAL A 491 -0.67 23.67 5.92
C VAL A 491 -0.08 23.63 4.53
N GLN A 492 -0.90 23.92 3.53
CA GLN A 492 -0.52 23.93 2.11
C GLN A 492 -1.30 25.01 1.39
N ASP A 493 -0.65 25.71 0.46
CA ASP A 493 -1.28 26.61 -0.50
C ASP A 493 -1.00 26.14 -1.93
N GLU A 494 -2.01 26.09 -2.75
CA GLU A 494 -1.91 25.91 -4.18
C GLU A 494 -2.33 27.23 -4.86
N VAL A 495 -1.40 27.83 -5.61
CA VAL A 495 -1.62 29.09 -6.28
C VAL A 495 -1.56 28.96 -7.80
N LYS A 496 -2.61 29.38 -8.47
CA LYS A 496 -2.66 29.47 -9.94
C LYS A 496 -2.12 30.81 -10.40
N LEU A 497 -0.79 30.88 -10.62
CA LEU A 497 -0.11 32.11 -11.03
C LEU A 497 -0.55 32.61 -12.41
N ARG A 498 -0.76 31.67 -13.35
CA ARG A 498 -1.25 31.89 -14.71
C ARG A 498 -2.21 30.77 -15.11
N GLN A 499 -2.96 30.93 -16.20
CA GLN A 499 -3.82 29.86 -16.72
C GLN A 499 -3.04 28.56 -17.02
N ASN A 500 -1.75 28.69 -17.32
CA ASN A 500 -0.88 27.56 -17.67
C ASN A 500 0.22 27.29 -16.64
N LEU A 501 0.20 27.94 -15.45
CA LEU A 501 1.21 27.75 -14.41
C LEU A 501 0.58 27.72 -13.03
N SER A 502 0.69 26.61 -12.34
CA SER A 502 0.34 26.44 -10.93
C SER A 502 1.57 26.04 -10.11
N LEU A 503 1.61 26.53 -8.88
CA LEU A 503 2.56 26.15 -7.86
C LEU A 503 1.79 25.65 -6.65
N ALA A 504 2.33 24.67 -5.93
CA ALA A 504 1.84 24.29 -4.62
C ALA A 504 3.01 24.18 -3.65
N GLY A 505 2.84 24.72 -2.46
CA GLY A 505 3.84 24.67 -1.39
C GLY A 505 3.15 24.39 -0.06
N GLY A 506 3.78 23.57 0.77
CA GLY A 506 3.24 23.24 2.07
C GLY A 506 4.29 22.72 3.02
N VAL A 507 3.91 22.64 4.28
CA VAL A 507 4.72 22.03 5.33
C VAL A 507 3.82 21.11 6.15
N ARG A 508 4.37 19.97 6.52
CA ARG A 508 3.77 19.01 7.44
C ARG A 508 4.73 18.81 8.61
N TYR A 509 4.18 18.76 9.81
CA TYR A 509 4.91 18.37 11.02
C TYR A 509 4.39 17.03 11.51
N GLU A 510 5.29 16.12 11.88
CA GLU A 510 4.95 14.80 12.40
C GLU A 510 5.50 14.58 13.81
N TRP A 511 4.70 14.04 14.68
CA TRP A 511 5.05 13.73 16.05
C TRP A 511 4.66 12.30 16.44
N GLN A 512 5.49 11.67 17.27
CA GLN A 512 5.23 10.36 17.87
C GLN A 512 5.78 10.32 19.30
N ASN A 513 5.19 9.46 20.15
CA ASN A 513 5.61 9.34 21.53
C ASN A 513 6.81 8.42 21.76
N TYR A 514 7.27 7.70 20.74
CA TYR A 514 8.50 6.92 20.73
C TYR A 514 9.44 7.48 19.67
N GLY A 515 10.66 7.77 20.10
CA GLY A 515 11.69 8.49 19.32
C GLY A 515 12.09 9.78 20.03
N ALA A 516 13.34 10.17 19.87
CA ALA A 516 13.90 11.37 20.53
C ALA A 516 13.88 12.61 19.63
N ASP A 517 13.34 12.49 18.42
CA ASP A 517 13.39 13.55 17.41
C ASP A 517 12.04 14.28 17.33
N TYR A 518 12.09 15.57 17.57
CA TYR A 518 10.93 16.48 17.53
C TYR A 518 11.02 17.50 16.39
N HIS A 519 11.98 17.37 15.46
CA HIS A 519 12.23 18.34 14.38
C HIS A 519 11.69 17.83 13.03
N ASN A 520 10.64 17.02 13.03
CA ASN A 520 10.10 16.34 11.85
C ASN A 520 9.24 17.27 10.97
N PHE A 521 9.83 18.35 10.48
CA PHE A 521 9.20 19.25 9.53
C PHE A 521 9.44 18.79 8.11
N ALA A 522 8.38 18.57 7.35
CA ALA A 522 8.37 18.05 6.00
C ALA A 522 7.91 19.12 4.99
N PRO A 523 8.75 20.07 4.58
CA PRO A 523 8.41 20.99 3.52
C PRO A 523 8.28 20.27 2.18
N ARG A 524 7.32 20.71 1.38
CA ARG A 524 7.00 20.14 0.06
C ARG A 524 6.67 21.25 -0.92
N LEU A 525 7.09 21.06 -2.16
CA LEU A 525 6.85 21.98 -3.26
C LEU A 525 6.51 21.18 -4.53
N SER A 526 5.57 21.68 -5.33
CA SER A 526 5.30 21.15 -6.66
C SER A 526 4.84 22.23 -7.62
N PHE A 527 4.99 21.96 -8.91
CA PHE A 527 4.54 22.85 -9.97
C PHE A 527 3.99 22.06 -11.16
N ALA A 528 3.13 22.73 -11.93
CA ALA A 528 2.70 22.28 -13.25
C ALA A 528 2.71 23.45 -14.23
N TYR A 529 3.40 23.26 -15.37
CA TYR A 529 3.53 24.28 -16.41
C TYR A 529 3.11 23.73 -17.77
N GLY A 530 2.02 24.28 -18.31
CA GLY A 530 1.51 23.95 -19.63
C GLY A 530 2.23 24.70 -20.75
N LEU A 531 2.74 23.97 -21.73
CA LEU A 531 3.46 24.52 -22.89
C LEU A 531 2.52 24.81 -24.06
N GLY A 532 2.64 26.02 -24.61
CA GLY A 532 1.87 26.46 -25.78
C GLY A 532 0.39 26.72 -25.47
N LYS A 533 -0.31 27.34 -26.43
CA LYS A 533 -1.73 27.73 -26.26
C LYS A 533 -2.68 26.53 -26.15
N ALA A 534 -2.32 25.41 -26.77
CA ALA A 534 -3.16 24.20 -26.78
C ALA A 534 -3.01 23.31 -25.56
N LEU A 535 -2.06 23.63 -24.65
CA LEU A 535 -1.76 22.90 -23.42
C LEU A 535 -1.61 21.37 -23.59
N LYS A 536 -1.19 20.94 -24.79
CA LYS A 536 -1.01 19.49 -25.07
C LYS A 536 0.21 18.89 -24.39
N THR A 537 1.10 19.71 -23.88
CA THR A 537 2.29 19.29 -23.16
C THR A 537 2.34 20.03 -21.83
N VAL A 538 2.50 19.27 -20.73
CA VAL A 538 2.65 19.84 -19.39
C VAL A 538 3.95 19.32 -18.80
N VAL A 539 4.79 20.20 -18.29
CA VAL A 539 5.94 19.87 -17.48
C VAL A 539 5.54 19.94 -16.02
N ARG A 540 5.79 18.89 -15.25
CA ARG A 540 5.49 18.82 -13.83
C ARG A 540 6.72 18.44 -13.04
N GLY A 541 6.79 18.93 -11.82
CA GLY A 541 7.84 18.54 -10.92
C GLY A 541 7.50 18.86 -9.48
N GLY A 542 8.30 18.34 -8.60
CA GLY A 542 8.16 18.62 -7.18
C GLY A 542 9.31 18.04 -6.39
N ALA A 543 9.39 18.46 -5.14
CA ALA A 543 10.33 17.96 -4.15
C ALA A 543 9.69 18.00 -2.76
N GLY A 544 10.09 17.08 -1.89
CA GLY A 544 9.55 17.08 -0.54
C GLY A 544 10.18 16.04 0.38
N PHE A 545 9.99 16.27 1.67
CA PHE A 545 10.41 15.36 2.74
C PHE A 545 9.23 14.54 3.22
N PHE A 546 9.49 13.26 3.53
CA PHE A 546 8.49 12.31 4.01
C PHE A 546 9.10 11.50 5.15
N TYR A 547 8.50 11.59 6.34
CA TYR A 547 8.96 10.90 7.54
C TYR A 547 8.28 9.56 7.76
N ASP A 548 8.98 8.65 8.45
CA ASP A 548 8.47 7.36 8.90
C ASP A 548 8.43 7.30 10.44
N ALA A 549 7.47 6.54 10.98
CA ALA A 549 7.32 6.35 12.40
C ALA A 549 7.93 5.02 12.87
N VAL A 550 8.21 4.92 14.18
CA VAL A 550 8.63 3.66 14.81
C VAL A 550 7.44 2.68 14.83
N PRO A 551 7.60 1.46 14.31
CA PRO A 551 6.56 0.43 14.35
C PRO A 551 6.27 -0.05 15.78
N ALA A 552 5.03 -0.53 16.03
CA ALA A 552 4.61 -1.01 17.33
C ALA A 552 5.36 -2.28 17.78
N SER A 553 5.81 -3.11 16.83
CA SER A 553 6.60 -4.34 17.09
C SER A 553 7.91 -4.04 17.79
N GLU A 554 8.65 -3.03 17.34
CA GLU A 554 9.94 -2.63 17.92
C GLU A 554 9.78 -1.93 19.26
N ILE A 555 8.69 -1.16 19.42
CA ILE A 555 8.33 -0.62 20.73
C ILE A 555 8.07 -1.76 21.71
N ALA A 556 7.26 -2.75 21.33
CA ALA A 556 6.98 -3.91 22.16
C ALA A 556 8.27 -4.70 22.49
N ALA A 557 9.15 -4.91 21.50
CA ALA A 557 10.42 -5.61 21.71
C ALA A 557 11.31 -4.91 22.75
N THR A 558 11.46 -3.57 22.68
CA THR A 558 12.26 -2.84 23.68
C THR A 558 11.65 -2.82 25.08
N LEU A 559 10.32 -2.89 25.18
CA LEU A 559 9.62 -2.93 26.47
C LEU A 559 9.60 -4.34 27.08
N LEU A 560 9.63 -5.39 26.26
CA LEU A 560 9.65 -6.79 26.72
C LEU A 560 11.07 -7.25 27.05
N LEU A 561 12.04 -6.99 26.16
CA LEU A 561 13.44 -7.43 26.31
C LEU A 561 14.32 -6.37 26.98
N ASN A 562 13.80 -5.74 28.04
CA ASN A 562 14.49 -4.69 28.81
C ASN A 562 15.28 -5.22 30.02
N GLY A 563 15.36 -6.55 30.17
CA GLY A 563 16.03 -7.22 31.30
C GLY A 563 15.15 -7.45 32.53
N SER A 564 13.88 -6.95 32.54
CA SER A 564 12.99 -7.09 33.70
C SER A 564 11.74 -7.95 33.43
N ARG A 565 11.32 -8.10 32.16
CA ARG A 565 10.09 -8.82 31.80
C ARG A 565 10.38 -10.19 31.19
N LEU A 566 10.82 -10.21 29.93
CA LEU A 566 11.26 -11.41 29.25
C LEU A 566 12.79 -11.52 29.34
N HIS A 567 13.23 -12.72 29.61
CA HIS A 567 14.62 -13.14 29.52
C HIS A 567 14.74 -14.03 28.29
N GLU A 568 15.30 -13.49 27.21
CA GLU A 568 15.75 -14.27 26.08
C GLU A 568 17.23 -14.61 26.33
N VAL A 569 17.57 -15.86 26.09
CA VAL A 569 18.95 -16.33 26.24
C VAL A 569 19.34 -17.07 24.98
N GLN A 570 20.58 -16.84 24.57
CA GLN A 570 21.24 -17.56 23.51
C GLN A 570 22.41 -18.34 24.05
N LEU A 571 22.42 -19.67 23.84
CA LEU A 571 23.54 -20.54 24.13
C LEU A 571 24.25 -20.83 22.81
N LEU A 572 25.56 -20.60 22.78
CA LEU A 572 26.39 -20.95 21.62
C LEU A 572 26.95 -22.36 21.83
N ASN A 573 26.94 -23.18 20.78
CA ASN A 573 27.41 -24.57 20.77
C ASN A 573 26.81 -25.41 21.90
N PRO A 574 25.48 -25.39 22.10
CA PRO A 574 24.84 -26.13 23.19
C PRO A 574 24.89 -27.64 22.98
N VAL A 575 24.71 -28.39 24.10
CA VAL A 575 24.47 -29.83 24.01
C VAL A 575 23.07 -30.08 23.45
N TYR A 576 22.94 -31.04 22.56
CA TYR A 576 21.67 -31.41 21.94
C TYR A 576 21.32 -32.87 22.25
N PRO A 577 20.08 -33.21 22.61
CA PRO A 577 18.91 -32.30 22.78
C PRO A 577 18.81 -31.63 24.16
N ASP A 578 19.59 -32.03 25.15
CA ASP A 578 19.48 -31.58 26.56
C ASP A 578 20.41 -30.39 26.84
N THR A 579 19.99 -29.20 26.47
CA THR A 579 20.80 -27.97 26.59
C THR A 579 20.90 -27.39 28.00
N LEU A 580 19.92 -27.67 28.86
CA LEU A 580 19.85 -27.15 30.24
C LEU A 580 19.73 -28.30 31.22
N PRO A 581 20.86 -28.88 31.67
CA PRO A 581 20.82 -29.91 32.71
C PRO A 581 20.07 -29.39 33.93
N GLY A 582 19.15 -30.13 34.45
CA GLY A 582 18.10 -29.93 35.47
C GLY A 582 18.23 -28.90 36.59
N ALA A 583 19.28 -28.08 36.67
CA ALA A 583 19.54 -27.10 37.72
C ALA A 583 19.79 -25.66 37.21
N VAL A 584 19.95 -25.42 35.94
CA VAL A 584 20.26 -24.10 35.41
C VAL A 584 18.97 -23.38 35.02
N SER A 585 18.54 -22.41 35.81
CA SER A 585 17.42 -21.51 35.44
C SER A 585 17.84 -20.60 34.31
N VAL A 586 17.01 -20.47 33.30
CA VAL A 586 17.16 -19.50 32.20
C VAL A 586 17.42 -18.07 32.70
N GLN A 587 16.86 -17.70 33.85
CA GLN A 587 17.03 -16.39 34.47
C GLN A 587 18.46 -16.14 35.03
N ARG A 588 19.29 -17.15 35.15
CA ARG A 588 20.71 -17.05 35.60
C ARG A 588 21.68 -16.90 34.43
N LEU A 589 21.24 -17.08 33.21
CA LEU A 589 22.06 -16.90 32.02
C LEU A 589 22.08 -15.43 31.59
N ALA A 590 23.15 -15.03 30.91
CA ALA A 590 23.23 -13.68 30.34
C ALA A 590 22.06 -13.46 29.33
N PRO A 591 21.20 -12.44 29.53
CA PRO A 591 20.04 -12.23 28.69
C PRO A 591 20.41 -11.54 27.40
N ASP A 592 19.59 -11.74 26.36
CA ASP A 592 19.51 -10.84 25.22
C ASP A 592 18.62 -9.64 25.57
N LEU A 593 19.11 -8.45 25.29
CA LEU A 593 18.40 -7.19 25.56
C LEU A 593 18.10 -6.45 24.26
N ALA A 594 17.02 -5.67 24.27
CA ALA A 594 16.67 -4.77 23.17
C ALA A 594 16.48 -3.34 23.68
N ARG A 595 17.01 -2.35 22.94
CA ARG A 595 16.84 -0.93 23.25
C ARG A 595 16.81 -0.08 22.00
N PHE A 596 16.24 1.11 22.09
CA PHE A 596 16.48 2.15 21.11
C PHE A 596 17.85 2.82 21.35
N SER A 597 18.50 3.26 20.27
CA SER A 597 19.70 4.07 20.40
C SER A 597 19.37 5.40 21.06
N PRO A 598 20.25 5.94 21.90
CA PRO A 598 20.12 7.32 22.36
C PRO A 598 20.02 8.26 21.16
N GLY A 599 19.00 9.12 21.13
CA GLY A 599 18.79 10.04 20.01
C GLY A 599 18.27 9.38 18.73
N LEU A 600 17.49 8.31 18.83
CA LEU A 600 16.84 7.67 17.68
C LEU A 600 16.05 8.72 16.87
N ALA A 601 16.52 9.02 15.66
CA ALA A 601 15.90 9.98 14.75
C ALA A 601 14.82 9.30 13.92
N SER A 602 13.79 10.04 13.53
CA SER A 602 12.80 9.57 12.56
C SER A 602 13.41 9.43 11.18
N PRO A 603 13.27 8.28 10.50
CA PRO A 603 13.70 8.16 9.13
C PRO A 603 12.96 9.13 8.24
N TYR A 604 13.64 9.68 7.26
CA TYR A 604 12.98 10.44 6.23
C TYR A 604 13.52 10.14 4.83
N THR A 605 12.63 10.32 3.86
CA THR A 605 12.99 10.26 2.45
C THR A 605 12.84 11.66 1.84
N PHE A 606 13.92 12.19 1.28
CA PHE A 606 13.84 13.32 0.37
C PHE A 606 13.60 12.80 -1.04
N GLN A 607 12.45 13.17 -1.63
CA GLN A 607 12.08 12.80 -2.98
C GLN A 607 11.96 14.04 -3.85
N TYR A 608 12.46 13.96 -5.08
CA TYR A 608 12.15 14.93 -6.13
C TYR A 608 11.84 14.23 -7.44
N SER A 609 11.01 14.89 -8.25
CA SER A 609 10.66 14.36 -9.57
C SER A 609 10.49 15.46 -10.59
N LEU A 610 10.75 15.11 -11.85
CA LEU A 610 10.46 15.93 -13.01
C LEU A 610 9.87 15.06 -14.10
N GLY A 611 8.76 15.49 -14.67
CA GLY A 611 8.05 14.73 -15.69
C GLY A 611 7.47 15.61 -16.78
N VAL A 612 7.17 14.98 -17.89
CA VAL A 612 6.51 15.58 -19.05
C VAL A 612 5.31 14.71 -19.42
N ASP A 613 4.17 15.36 -19.50
CA ASP A 613 2.91 14.77 -19.94
C ASP A 613 2.57 15.32 -21.32
N ARG A 614 2.25 14.45 -22.28
CA ARG A 614 1.89 14.86 -23.63
C ARG A 614 0.66 14.13 -24.14
N ALA A 615 -0.37 14.89 -24.45
CA ALA A 615 -1.53 14.39 -25.18
C ALA A 615 -1.11 14.15 -26.64
N LEU A 616 -0.98 12.87 -27.04
CA LEU A 616 -0.66 12.47 -28.42
C LEU A 616 -1.89 12.56 -29.31
N ARG A 617 -3.04 12.11 -28.79
CA ARG A 617 -4.37 12.16 -29.43
C ARG A 617 -5.41 12.51 -28.36
N LYS A 618 -6.67 12.76 -28.77
CA LYS A 618 -7.77 13.06 -27.83
C LYS A 618 -7.98 11.97 -26.76
N SER A 619 -7.56 10.74 -27.02
CA SER A 619 -7.74 9.58 -26.13
C SER A 619 -6.45 8.87 -25.79
N LEU A 620 -5.28 9.51 -25.96
CA LEU A 620 -3.99 8.87 -25.73
C LEU A 620 -2.98 9.88 -25.17
N THR A 621 -2.47 9.60 -23.97
CA THR A 621 -1.46 10.42 -23.29
C THR A 621 -0.19 9.60 -23.06
N LEU A 622 0.95 10.23 -23.36
CA LEU A 622 2.28 9.75 -23.00
C LEU A 622 2.77 10.54 -21.80
N THR A 623 3.26 9.85 -20.77
CA THR A 623 3.95 10.45 -19.63
C THR A 623 5.37 9.89 -19.54
N ALA A 624 6.32 10.74 -19.19
CA ALA A 624 7.68 10.34 -18.87
C ALA A 624 8.10 11.08 -17.61
N THR A 625 8.46 10.35 -16.55
CA THR A 625 8.78 10.93 -15.24
C THR A 625 10.08 10.34 -14.71
N TYR A 626 11.02 11.20 -14.37
CA TYR A 626 12.20 10.84 -13.60
C TYR A 626 11.93 11.17 -12.12
N THR A 627 12.21 10.21 -11.24
CA THR A 627 12.10 10.35 -9.79
C THR A 627 13.42 9.93 -9.15
N ALA A 628 13.90 10.74 -8.22
CA ALA A 628 15.04 10.38 -7.38
C ALA A 628 14.69 10.52 -5.90
N ARG A 629 15.22 9.62 -5.09
CA ARG A 629 14.97 9.54 -3.65
C ARG A 629 16.26 9.32 -2.90
N ARG A 630 16.34 9.93 -1.72
CA ARG A 630 17.40 9.71 -0.75
C ARG A 630 16.79 9.48 0.61
N GLY A 631 16.91 8.25 1.13
CA GLY A 631 16.58 7.89 2.50
C GLY A 631 17.71 8.20 3.44
N VAL A 632 17.38 8.79 4.58
CA VAL A 632 18.32 9.19 5.64
C VAL A 632 17.75 8.76 6.97
N HIS A 633 18.60 8.39 7.92
CA HIS A 633 18.20 7.88 9.23
C HIS A 633 17.36 6.58 9.14
N LEU A 634 17.57 5.75 8.10
CA LEU A 634 16.85 4.50 7.99
C LEU A 634 17.16 3.59 9.17
N TYR A 635 16.15 2.86 9.58
CA TYR A 635 16.26 1.97 10.73
C TYR A 635 17.11 0.75 10.43
N ARG A 636 17.81 0.30 11.48
CA ARG A 636 18.68 -0.90 11.47
C ARG A 636 18.71 -1.52 12.86
N SER A 637 18.88 -2.84 12.93
CA SER A 637 19.32 -3.53 14.14
C SER A 637 20.82 -3.75 14.12
N ARG A 638 21.44 -3.60 15.27
CA ARG A 638 22.84 -3.94 15.50
C ARG A 638 23.03 -4.55 16.89
N ASP A 639 23.84 -5.60 17.01
CA ASP A 639 24.32 -6.10 18.30
C ASP A 639 25.51 -5.21 18.73
N VAL A 640 25.25 -4.25 19.62
CA VAL A 640 26.31 -3.37 20.15
C VAL A 640 27.13 -4.03 21.27
N ASN A 641 26.78 -5.24 21.65
CA ASN A 641 27.53 -6.10 22.53
C ASN A 641 28.17 -7.31 21.80
N ALA A 642 28.22 -7.27 20.46
CA ALA A 642 28.84 -8.32 19.66
C ALA A 642 30.32 -8.53 20.07
N PRO A 643 30.87 -9.72 19.92
CA PRO A 643 32.28 -9.97 20.21
C PRO A 643 33.22 -9.04 19.48
N LEU A 644 34.27 -8.57 20.17
CA LEU A 644 35.16 -7.50 19.70
C LEU A 644 36.17 -8.01 18.66
N PRO A 645 36.44 -7.23 17.59
CA PRO A 645 37.51 -7.52 16.67
C PRO A 645 38.89 -7.41 17.36
N PRO A 646 39.96 -8.03 16.84
CA PRO A 646 39.97 -8.80 15.58
C PRO A 646 39.60 -10.28 15.74
N PHE A 647 39.56 -10.82 16.96
CA PHE A 647 39.40 -12.25 17.19
C PHE A 647 37.97 -12.70 17.50
N TYR A 648 37.06 -11.74 17.81
CA TYR A 648 35.65 -12.00 18.11
C TYR A 648 35.42 -13.06 19.21
N LEU A 649 36.23 -13.02 20.26
CA LEU A 649 36.20 -14.00 21.37
C LEU A 649 35.55 -13.45 22.64
N SER A 650 35.55 -12.13 22.85
CA SER A 650 35.02 -11.50 24.06
C SER A 650 34.03 -10.40 23.73
N ARG A 651 32.96 -10.33 24.49
CA ARG A 651 31.94 -9.27 24.40
C ARG A 651 32.33 -8.07 25.28
N PRO A 652 31.94 -6.85 24.92
CA PRO A 652 32.14 -5.66 25.77
C PRO A 652 31.58 -5.83 27.18
N ASP A 653 30.37 -6.37 27.31
CA ASP A 653 29.71 -6.67 28.58
C ASP A 653 29.39 -8.17 28.65
N PRO A 654 30.12 -8.94 29.48
CA PRO A 654 29.90 -10.39 29.60
C PRO A 654 28.61 -10.74 30.35
N SER A 655 27.95 -9.77 31.02
CA SER A 655 26.69 -9.97 31.73
C SER A 655 25.47 -9.97 30.80
N VAL A 656 25.66 -9.56 29.55
CA VAL A 656 24.67 -9.51 28.50
C VAL A 656 25.11 -10.38 27.32
N ALA A 657 24.24 -11.22 26.80
CA ALA A 657 24.55 -12.03 25.61
C ALA A 657 24.49 -11.18 24.34
N MET A 658 23.36 -10.73 23.94
CA MET A 658 23.18 -9.79 22.82
C MET A 658 22.54 -8.50 23.33
N LEU A 659 23.06 -7.36 22.90
CA LEU A 659 22.40 -6.05 23.09
C LEU A 659 21.95 -5.53 21.74
N ARG A 660 20.74 -5.92 21.37
CA ARG A 660 20.09 -5.43 20.13
C ARG A 660 19.76 -3.97 20.26
N GLN A 661 20.43 -3.14 19.53
CA GLN A 661 20.15 -1.71 19.44
C GLN A 661 19.44 -1.41 18.14
N PHE A 662 18.25 -0.83 18.28
CA PHE A 662 17.51 -0.25 17.17
C PHE A 662 18.03 1.16 16.92
N GLU A 663 18.65 1.40 15.78
CA GLU A 663 19.30 2.66 15.47
C GLU A 663 18.84 3.24 14.13
N SER A 664 19.02 4.54 13.96
CA SER A 664 18.66 5.29 12.75
C SER A 664 19.91 5.68 11.96
N SER A 665 20.77 4.71 11.66
CA SER A 665 22.07 4.94 11.00
C SER A 665 22.11 4.57 9.52
N GLY A 666 20.99 4.05 8.98
CA GLY A 666 20.93 3.59 7.61
C GLY A 666 20.66 4.70 6.59
N ALA A 667 21.00 4.41 5.34
CA ALA A 667 20.79 5.29 4.20
C ALA A 667 20.32 4.52 2.96
N SER A 668 19.62 5.22 2.06
CA SER A 668 19.27 4.69 0.73
C SER A 668 19.41 5.74 -0.35
N ARG A 669 19.52 5.29 -1.58
CA ARG A 669 19.48 6.10 -2.78
C ARG A 669 18.79 5.34 -3.89
N ASP A 670 17.82 5.98 -4.54
CA ASP A 670 17.07 5.39 -5.61
C ASP A 670 16.87 6.38 -6.76
N HIS A 671 16.88 5.86 -7.98
CA HIS A 671 16.61 6.58 -9.22
C HIS A 671 15.68 5.75 -10.09
N ALA A 672 14.62 6.33 -10.59
CA ALA A 672 13.66 5.68 -11.47
C ALA A 672 13.29 6.58 -12.65
N LEU A 673 13.31 6.03 -13.86
CA LEU A 673 12.74 6.64 -15.05
C LEU A 673 11.53 5.80 -15.48
N GLN A 674 10.37 6.39 -15.45
CA GLN A 674 9.13 5.76 -15.85
C GLN A 674 8.58 6.39 -17.11
N ALA A 675 8.16 5.56 -18.06
CA ALA A 675 7.40 5.95 -19.23
C ALA A 675 6.07 5.19 -19.24
N ALA A 676 4.96 5.91 -19.44
CA ALA A 676 3.64 5.30 -19.51
C ALA A 676 2.82 5.85 -20.69
N LEU A 677 2.13 4.96 -21.37
CA LEU A 677 1.18 5.27 -22.43
C LEU A 677 -0.21 4.84 -21.96
N ARG A 678 -1.14 5.79 -21.87
CA ARG A 678 -2.45 5.56 -21.29
C ARG A 678 -3.57 6.07 -22.21
N GLY A 679 -4.66 5.31 -22.28
CA GLY A 679 -5.87 5.64 -22.99
C GLY A 679 -6.31 4.59 -24.00
N ASN A 680 -6.91 4.99 -25.09
CA ASN A 680 -7.29 4.09 -26.18
C ASN A 680 -6.08 3.84 -27.09
N LEU A 681 -5.32 2.76 -26.79
CA LEU A 681 -4.12 2.38 -27.56
C LEU A 681 -4.50 1.88 -28.95
N SER A 682 -5.67 1.25 -29.08
CA SER A 682 -6.27 0.88 -30.36
C SER A 682 -7.79 0.96 -30.29
N ARG A 683 -8.49 0.72 -31.40
CA ARG A 683 -9.96 0.62 -31.44
C ARG A 683 -10.54 -0.50 -30.56
N PHE A 684 -9.72 -1.48 -30.21
CA PHE A 684 -10.13 -2.65 -29.43
C PHE A 684 -9.57 -2.63 -28.00
N PHE A 685 -8.49 -1.91 -27.72
CA PHE A 685 -7.78 -1.92 -26.44
C PHE A 685 -7.73 -0.55 -25.79
N SER A 686 -8.29 -0.44 -24.60
CA SER A 686 -8.20 0.70 -23.70
C SER A 686 -7.50 0.30 -22.40
N GLY A 687 -6.51 1.08 -21.99
CA GLY A 687 -5.74 0.75 -20.79
C GLY A 687 -4.46 1.56 -20.66
N MET A 688 -3.48 0.96 -20.00
CA MET A 688 -2.17 1.57 -19.75
C MET A 688 -1.04 0.55 -19.99
N VAL A 689 0.01 1.01 -20.62
CA VAL A 689 1.32 0.33 -20.67
C VAL A 689 2.33 1.20 -19.96
N MET A 690 3.05 0.67 -18.99
CA MET A 690 4.06 1.37 -18.20
C MET A 690 5.36 0.57 -18.20
N TYR A 691 6.45 1.26 -18.46
CA TYR A 691 7.80 0.72 -18.31
C TYR A 691 8.58 1.59 -17.33
N GLU A 692 9.28 0.96 -16.40
CA GLU A 692 10.14 1.59 -15.44
C GLU A 692 11.54 1.01 -15.48
N LEU A 693 12.53 1.90 -15.53
CA LEU A 693 13.93 1.59 -15.35
C LEU A 693 14.37 2.21 -14.02
N SER A 694 14.73 1.38 -13.04
CA SER A 694 15.10 1.84 -11.71
C SER A 694 16.43 1.28 -11.22
N HIS A 695 17.01 1.95 -10.24
CA HIS A 695 18.21 1.51 -9.54
C HIS A 695 18.16 1.95 -8.09
N ALA A 696 17.99 0.99 -7.19
CA ALA A 696 17.88 1.21 -5.76
C ALA A 696 19.12 0.66 -5.03
N MET A 697 19.71 1.50 -4.17
CA MET A 697 20.84 1.19 -3.30
C MET A 697 20.46 1.49 -1.85
N ASN A 698 20.87 0.66 -0.92
CA ASN A 698 20.75 0.92 0.51
C ASN A 698 21.84 0.17 1.30
N ASP A 699 21.93 0.47 2.59
CA ASP A 699 22.83 -0.22 3.52
C ASP A 699 22.10 -0.93 4.66
N THR A 700 20.76 -0.99 4.61
CA THR A 700 19.90 -1.72 5.54
C THR A 700 18.57 -2.08 4.90
N ASP A 701 17.96 -3.18 5.32
CA ASP A 701 16.59 -3.54 4.97
C ASP A 701 15.60 -3.34 6.15
N GLY A 702 15.97 -2.51 7.13
CA GLY A 702 15.12 -2.17 8.27
C GLY A 702 15.54 -2.85 9.59
N PHE A 703 14.64 -2.81 10.56
CA PHE A 703 14.90 -3.33 11.91
C PHE A 703 15.14 -4.85 11.99
N ASP A 704 14.60 -5.62 11.05
CA ASP A 704 14.80 -7.08 11.03
C ASP A 704 16.14 -7.48 10.39
N SER A 705 16.92 -6.51 9.95
CA SER A 705 18.20 -6.75 9.27
C SER A 705 19.37 -6.40 10.19
N PHE A 706 20.20 -7.42 10.48
CA PHE A 706 21.51 -7.24 11.10
C PHE A 706 22.60 -7.16 10.04
N PRO A 707 23.64 -6.30 10.24
CA PRO A 707 24.80 -6.31 9.35
C PRO A 707 25.58 -7.64 9.49
N ALA A 708 26.33 -7.98 8.47
CA ALA A 708 27.19 -9.17 8.55
C ALA A 708 28.24 -9.04 9.65
N ASN A 709 28.81 -7.84 9.84
CA ASN A 709 29.69 -7.51 10.93
C ASN A 709 29.16 -6.28 11.69
N ASN A 710 28.84 -6.42 12.97
CA ASN A 710 28.29 -5.35 13.79
C ASN A 710 29.28 -4.19 14.01
N TRP A 711 30.58 -4.40 13.81
CA TRP A 711 31.64 -3.42 14.00
C TRP A 711 32.11 -2.78 12.67
N ASP A 712 31.78 -3.36 11.51
CA ASP A 712 32.16 -2.86 10.20
C ASP A 712 30.99 -2.87 9.22
N LEU A 713 30.41 -1.71 8.97
CA LEU A 713 29.25 -1.53 8.10
C LEU A 713 29.62 -1.23 6.63
N ARG A 714 30.91 -1.12 6.27
CA ARG A 714 31.35 -0.74 4.91
C ARG A 714 30.83 -1.68 3.82
N GLY A 715 30.70 -2.97 4.11
CA GLY A 715 30.14 -3.96 3.18
C GLY A 715 28.62 -3.94 3.05
N GLU A 716 27.91 -3.11 3.81
CA GLU A 716 26.42 -3.09 3.78
C GLU A 716 25.87 -2.23 2.64
N TRP A 717 26.58 -1.19 2.20
CA TRP A 717 26.12 -0.38 1.08
C TRP A 717 26.17 -1.15 -0.23
N SER A 718 24.99 -1.45 -0.78
CA SER A 718 24.85 -2.27 -1.97
C SER A 718 23.48 -2.06 -2.63
N ARG A 719 23.19 -2.83 -3.68
CA ARG A 719 21.83 -2.87 -4.25
C ARG A 719 20.83 -3.22 -3.14
N ALA A 720 19.71 -2.51 -3.11
CA ALA A 720 18.62 -2.82 -2.20
C ALA A 720 17.99 -4.19 -2.56
N SER A 721 17.49 -4.93 -1.57
CA SER A 721 16.74 -6.19 -1.80
C SER A 721 15.49 -5.98 -2.67
N SER A 722 14.98 -4.76 -2.73
CA SER A 722 13.84 -4.34 -3.57
C SER A 722 14.26 -3.93 -4.99
N ASP A 723 15.57 -3.80 -5.31
CA ASP A 723 16.03 -3.32 -6.63
C ASP A 723 15.50 -4.19 -7.75
N THR A 724 14.63 -3.62 -8.57
CA THR A 724 14.06 -4.25 -9.75
C THR A 724 14.39 -3.38 -10.95
N ARG A 725 15.49 -3.72 -11.66
CA ARG A 725 16.07 -2.89 -12.72
C ARG A 725 15.08 -2.54 -13.83
N HIS A 726 14.31 -3.50 -14.25
CA HIS A 726 13.33 -3.37 -15.33
C HIS A 726 11.97 -3.85 -14.85
N TYR A 727 10.95 -3.04 -15.02
CA TYR A 727 9.57 -3.39 -14.72
C TYR A 727 8.67 -2.95 -15.86
N LEU A 728 7.96 -3.90 -16.48
CA LEU A 728 6.94 -3.65 -17.49
C LEU A 728 5.60 -4.09 -16.94
N TYR A 729 4.63 -3.19 -17.00
CA TYR A 729 3.26 -3.44 -16.57
C TYR A 729 2.27 -2.97 -17.63
N LEU A 730 1.29 -3.80 -17.90
CA LEU A 730 0.18 -3.50 -18.81
C LEU A 730 -1.11 -3.93 -18.11
N TYR A 731 -2.09 -3.05 -18.11
CA TYR A 731 -3.45 -3.41 -17.75
C TYR A 731 -4.45 -2.71 -18.68
N GLY A 732 -5.61 -3.34 -18.85
CA GLY A 732 -6.67 -2.74 -19.64
C GLY A 732 -7.76 -3.72 -20.03
N THR A 733 -8.61 -3.26 -20.93
CA THR A 733 -9.72 -4.03 -21.44
C THR A 733 -9.64 -4.12 -22.96
N VAL A 734 -9.74 -5.35 -23.47
CA VAL A 734 -9.95 -5.63 -24.89
C VAL A 734 -11.44 -5.81 -25.12
N SER A 735 -12.03 -5.00 -25.99
CA SER A 735 -13.45 -5.05 -26.31
C SER A 735 -13.65 -5.39 -27.79
N ALA A 736 -14.39 -6.45 -28.08
CA ALA A 736 -14.77 -6.84 -29.42
C ALA A 736 -16.29 -6.72 -29.59
N GLY A 737 -16.77 -5.46 -29.62
CA GLY A 737 -18.19 -5.13 -29.76
C GLY A 737 -19.04 -5.78 -28.64
N ARG A 738 -20.17 -6.39 -29.06
CA ARG A 738 -21.08 -7.11 -28.13
C ARG A 738 -20.66 -8.54 -27.83
N PHE A 739 -19.60 -9.04 -28.45
CA PHE A 739 -19.26 -10.48 -28.36
C PHE A 739 -18.52 -10.82 -27.07
N PHE A 740 -17.49 -10.04 -26.70
CA PHE A 740 -16.77 -10.28 -25.47
C PHE A 740 -16.03 -9.02 -24.99
N LYS A 741 -15.78 -9.03 -23.71
CA LYS A 741 -14.93 -8.08 -22.99
C LYS A 741 -13.88 -8.88 -22.21
N LEU A 742 -12.61 -8.60 -22.48
CA LEU A 742 -11.50 -9.24 -21.79
C LEU A 742 -10.75 -8.21 -20.98
N GLY A 743 -10.69 -8.42 -19.68
CA GLY A 743 -9.74 -7.73 -18.81
C GLY A 743 -8.38 -8.39 -18.92
N VAL A 744 -7.34 -7.61 -18.98
CA VAL A 744 -5.96 -8.05 -19.22
C VAL A 744 -5.05 -7.39 -18.18
N ILE A 745 -4.20 -8.21 -17.54
CA ILE A 745 -3.05 -7.73 -16.76
C ILE A 745 -1.82 -8.51 -17.23
N PHE A 746 -0.78 -7.79 -17.61
CA PHE A 746 0.54 -8.35 -17.87
C PHE A 746 1.58 -7.64 -17.00
N SER A 747 2.47 -8.40 -16.39
CA SER A 747 3.62 -7.85 -15.68
C SER A 747 4.86 -8.68 -16.00
N ALA A 748 5.98 -7.99 -16.20
CA ALA A 748 7.29 -8.62 -16.35
C ALA A 748 8.34 -7.76 -15.62
N ASN A 749 9.24 -8.42 -14.91
CA ASN A 749 10.27 -7.75 -14.16
C ASN A 749 11.59 -8.51 -14.17
N SER A 750 12.68 -7.78 -14.09
CA SER A 750 13.99 -8.37 -13.80
C SER A 750 14.00 -9.02 -12.43
N GLY A 751 14.86 -9.99 -12.23
CA GLY A 751 15.05 -10.63 -10.93
C GLY A 751 15.51 -9.64 -9.86
N LYS A 752 15.15 -9.91 -8.61
CA LYS A 752 15.67 -9.19 -7.46
C LYS A 752 17.03 -9.72 -7.04
N PRO A 753 17.90 -8.87 -6.47
CA PRO A 753 19.16 -9.36 -5.94
C PRO A 753 18.96 -10.12 -4.63
N TYR A 754 19.93 -10.97 -4.28
CA TYR A 754 20.00 -11.68 -3.00
C TYR A 754 21.45 -11.80 -2.53
N THR A 755 21.64 -12.05 -1.23
CA THR A 755 22.94 -12.00 -0.59
C THR A 755 23.61 -13.38 -0.60
N MET A 756 24.89 -13.42 -0.95
CA MET A 756 25.75 -14.58 -0.70
C MET A 756 26.29 -14.54 0.73
N THR A 757 26.06 -15.60 1.50
CA THR A 757 26.54 -15.77 2.88
C THR A 757 27.39 -17.03 3.00
N THR A 758 28.27 -17.07 3.99
CA THR A 758 29.09 -18.29 4.25
C THR A 758 28.28 -19.40 4.90
N GLY A 759 27.19 -19.07 5.60
CA GLY A 759 26.44 -20.00 6.41
C GLY A 759 27.10 -20.38 7.72
N VAL A 760 28.21 -19.74 8.09
CA VAL A 760 28.98 -19.98 9.30
C VAL A 760 28.93 -18.76 10.21
N ASP A 761 28.89 -18.99 11.54
CA ASP A 761 28.99 -17.94 12.54
C ASP A 761 30.47 -17.49 12.70
N THR A 762 30.94 -16.70 11.74
CA THR A 762 32.35 -16.22 11.67
C THR A 762 32.67 -15.25 12.80
N TYR A 763 31.66 -14.54 13.33
CA TYR A 763 31.86 -13.49 14.33
C TYR A 763 31.47 -13.92 15.75
N HIS A 764 31.13 -15.17 15.96
CA HIS A 764 30.75 -15.79 17.25
C HIS A 764 29.60 -14.99 17.95
N ASN A 765 28.68 -14.45 17.15
CA ASN A 765 27.57 -13.67 17.66
C ASN A 765 26.23 -14.43 17.58
N GLY A 766 26.24 -15.69 17.15
CA GLY A 766 25.05 -16.50 16.98
C GLY A 766 24.33 -16.30 15.65
N MET A 767 24.98 -15.66 14.67
CA MET A 767 24.41 -15.41 13.33
C MET A 767 25.28 -16.02 12.24
N THR A 768 24.63 -16.61 11.22
CA THR A 768 25.29 -17.23 10.06
C THR A 768 25.25 -16.37 8.80
N ASN A 769 25.10 -15.05 8.97
CA ASN A 769 24.95 -14.07 7.88
C ASN A 769 26.28 -13.46 7.40
N ALA A 770 27.43 -13.98 7.85
CA ALA A 770 28.76 -13.55 7.42
C ALA A 770 28.93 -13.73 5.90
N ARG A 771 29.71 -12.83 5.30
CA ARG A 771 30.02 -12.85 3.87
C ARG A 771 31.52 -13.06 3.64
N LEU A 772 31.86 -13.57 2.47
CA LEU A 772 33.24 -13.66 2.05
C LEU A 772 33.88 -12.25 1.95
N PRO A 773 35.20 -12.10 2.21
CA PRO A 773 35.89 -10.83 2.06
C PRO A 773 35.66 -10.19 0.66
N GLY A 774 35.31 -8.92 0.63
CA GLY A 774 35.02 -8.18 -0.60
C GLY A 774 33.63 -8.41 -1.21
N VAL A 775 32.82 -9.34 -0.67
CA VAL A 775 31.45 -9.59 -1.13
C VAL A 775 30.47 -8.67 -0.40
N THR A 776 29.77 -7.84 -1.16
CA THR A 776 28.74 -6.95 -0.62
C THR A 776 27.41 -7.69 -0.43
N ARG A 777 26.50 -7.09 0.33
CA ARG A 777 25.11 -7.53 0.42
C ARG A 777 24.46 -7.53 -0.98
N ASN A 778 23.50 -8.42 -1.22
CA ASN A 778 22.74 -8.47 -2.48
C ASN A 778 23.61 -8.58 -3.75
N SER A 779 24.70 -9.34 -3.67
CA SER A 779 25.66 -9.54 -4.78
C SER A 779 25.17 -10.49 -5.87
N LEU A 780 24.24 -11.38 -5.56
CA LEU A 780 23.69 -12.36 -6.49
C LEU A 780 22.41 -11.86 -7.15
N GLN A 781 22.00 -12.47 -8.26
CA GLN A 781 20.85 -12.06 -9.06
C GLN A 781 19.86 -13.23 -9.22
N GLY A 782 18.63 -13.05 -8.75
CA GLY A 782 17.53 -13.98 -8.98
C GLY A 782 16.99 -13.92 -10.41
N ALA A 783 16.16 -14.90 -10.76
CA ALA A 783 15.50 -14.93 -12.06
C ALA A 783 14.40 -13.87 -12.18
N GLY A 784 14.21 -13.36 -13.38
CA GLY A 784 13.08 -12.48 -13.71
C GLY A 784 11.76 -13.24 -13.74
N ALA A 785 10.67 -12.52 -13.46
CA ALA A 785 9.32 -13.05 -13.46
C ALA A 785 8.45 -12.38 -14.52
N ALA A 786 7.47 -13.14 -15.05
CA ALA A 786 6.44 -12.59 -15.92
C ALA A 786 5.11 -13.33 -15.68
N THR A 787 4.01 -12.56 -15.61
CA THR A 787 2.66 -13.10 -15.50
C THR A 787 1.74 -12.45 -16.52
N PHE A 788 0.83 -13.23 -17.04
CA PHE A 788 -0.23 -12.79 -17.94
C PHE A 788 -1.54 -13.33 -17.42
N ASP A 789 -2.43 -12.41 -16.99
CA ASP A 789 -3.70 -12.73 -16.36
C ASP A 789 -4.84 -12.20 -17.24
N LEU A 790 -5.90 -13.00 -17.38
CA LEU A 790 -7.08 -12.68 -18.20
C LEU A 790 -8.34 -12.84 -17.39
N ARG A 791 -9.31 -11.94 -17.60
CA ARG A 791 -10.68 -12.06 -17.15
C ARG A 791 -11.61 -11.97 -18.34
N TRP A 792 -12.40 -13.02 -18.55
CA TRP A 792 -13.55 -12.96 -19.43
C TRP A 792 -14.81 -12.77 -18.59
N SER A 793 -15.63 -11.79 -18.94
CA SER A 793 -16.90 -11.55 -18.25
C SER A 793 -18.02 -11.34 -19.25
N ARG A 794 -19.20 -11.83 -18.90
CA ARG A 794 -20.41 -11.66 -19.71
C ARG A 794 -21.64 -11.47 -18.83
N GLU A 795 -22.46 -10.52 -19.22
CA GLU A 795 -23.71 -10.19 -18.54
C GLU A 795 -24.88 -10.69 -19.38
N PHE A 796 -25.84 -11.36 -18.73
CA PHE A 796 -27.05 -11.92 -19.32
C PHE A 796 -28.26 -11.30 -18.63
N PRO A 797 -29.19 -10.62 -19.33
CA PRO A 797 -30.44 -10.21 -18.74
C PRO A 797 -31.29 -11.46 -18.45
N LEU A 798 -31.78 -11.58 -17.23
CA LEU A 798 -32.64 -12.72 -16.83
C LEU A 798 -34.09 -12.52 -17.27
N HIS A 799 -34.48 -11.27 -17.51
CA HIS A 799 -35.81 -10.96 -18.07
C HIS A 799 -35.67 -10.02 -19.27
N ARG A 800 -36.22 -10.40 -20.43
CA ARG A 800 -36.04 -9.68 -21.71
C ARG A 800 -36.74 -8.31 -21.80
N SER A 801 -37.77 -8.09 -20.97
CA SER A 801 -38.59 -6.86 -21.02
C SER A 801 -38.11 -5.74 -20.10
N ASP A 802 -37.20 -6.03 -19.18
CA ASP A 802 -36.80 -5.09 -18.13
C ASP A 802 -35.37 -4.59 -18.33
N LYS A 803 -35.22 -3.39 -18.86
CA LYS A 803 -33.90 -2.78 -19.12
C LYS A 803 -33.09 -2.53 -17.84
N ASN A 804 -33.74 -2.47 -16.68
CA ASN A 804 -33.15 -2.29 -15.34
C ASN A 804 -33.36 -3.52 -14.41
N GLY A 805 -33.73 -4.67 -14.99
CA GLY A 805 -34.07 -5.86 -14.25
C GLY A 805 -32.89 -6.74 -13.86
N LEU A 806 -33.25 -7.89 -13.34
CA LEU A 806 -32.32 -8.90 -12.84
C LEU A 806 -31.32 -9.35 -13.91
N ARG A 807 -30.03 -9.31 -13.61
CA ARG A 807 -28.95 -9.68 -14.52
C ARG A 807 -28.03 -10.72 -13.89
N LEU A 808 -27.64 -11.69 -14.68
CA LEU A 808 -26.61 -12.67 -14.32
C LEU A 808 -25.28 -12.25 -14.95
N ASN A 809 -24.30 -11.90 -14.13
CA ASN A 809 -22.94 -11.66 -14.57
C ASN A 809 -22.09 -12.91 -14.28
N THR A 810 -21.46 -13.48 -15.31
CA THR A 810 -20.56 -14.61 -15.17
C THR A 810 -19.15 -14.17 -15.54
N ALA A 811 -18.14 -14.65 -14.80
CA ALA A 811 -16.75 -14.38 -15.13
C ALA A 811 -15.88 -15.61 -14.97
N VAL A 812 -14.87 -15.69 -15.83
CA VAL A 812 -13.79 -16.68 -15.74
C VAL A 812 -12.47 -15.90 -15.73
N ASP A 813 -11.73 -16.04 -14.63
CA ASP A 813 -10.40 -15.49 -14.47
C ASP A 813 -9.36 -16.59 -14.67
N VAL A 814 -8.36 -16.32 -15.48
CA VAL A 814 -7.21 -17.18 -15.70
C VAL A 814 -5.94 -16.43 -15.32
N PHE A 815 -5.30 -16.84 -14.25
CA PHE A 815 -4.05 -16.26 -13.75
C PHE A 815 -2.86 -17.07 -14.26
N ASN A 816 -1.77 -16.37 -14.61
CA ASN A 816 -0.59 -16.96 -15.21
C ASN A 816 -0.96 -17.86 -16.42
N VAL A 817 -1.65 -17.29 -17.40
CA VAL A 817 -2.16 -18.01 -18.60
C VAL A 817 -1.07 -18.81 -19.30
N MET A 818 0.13 -18.25 -19.38
CA MET A 818 1.30 -18.90 -20.01
C MET A 818 1.86 -20.07 -19.20
N ASN A 819 1.36 -20.26 -17.98
CA ASN A 819 1.87 -21.26 -17.02
C ASN A 819 3.39 -21.18 -16.82
N ARG A 820 3.95 -19.96 -16.89
CA ARG A 820 5.38 -19.73 -16.67
C ARG A 820 5.73 -20.02 -15.21
N VAL A 821 6.83 -20.72 -14.98
CA VAL A 821 7.42 -20.90 -13.66
C VAL A 821 8.16 -19.62 -13.28
N ASN A 822 7.67 -18.91 -12.30
CA ASN A 822 8.26 -17.71 -11.73
C ASN A 822 8.93 -18.05 -10.41
N TYR A 823 10.21 -18.34 -10.45
CA TYR A 823 10.99 -18.77 -9.30
C TYR A 823 11.12 -17.69 -8.22
N ARG A 824 11.16 -18.14 -6.98
CA ARG A 824 11.31 -17.31 -5.75
C ARG A 824 12.21 -18.02 -4.75
N GLY A 825 12.66 -17.30 -3.70
CA GLY A 825 13.42 -17.89 -2.61
C GLY A 825 14.77 -18.42 -3.07
N PHE A 826 15.54 -17.63 -3.82
CA PHE A 826 16.90 -17.98 -4.20
C PHE A 826 17.79 -18.03 -2.96
N ILE A 827 18.57 -19.10 -2.82
CA ILE A 827 19.39 -19.38 -1.65
C ILE A 827 20.82 -18.92 -1.92
N GLY A 828 21.32 -18.01 -1.07
CA GLY A 828 22.67 -17.47 -1.14
C GLY A 828 23.64 -18.06 -0.12
N ASN A 829 23.20 -18.95 0.74
CA ASN A 829 24.01 -19.61 1.74
C ASN A 829 24.88 -20.71 1.09
N LEU A 830 26.21 -20.54 1.14
CA LEU A 830 27.18 -21.48 0.57
C LEU A 830 27.16 -22.86 1.22
N SER A 831 26.73 -22.96 2.48
CA SER A 831 26.61 -24.26 3.18
C SER A 831 25.31 -25.00 2.87
N SER A 832 24.36 -24.36 2.18
CA SER A 832 23.09 -24.96 1.82
C SER A 832 23.21 -25.89 0.60
N PRO A 833 22.53 -27.05 0.61
CA PRO A 833 22.42 -27.90 -0.58
C PRO A 833 21.66 -27.24 -1.75
N PHE A 834 21.00 -26.10 -1.49
CA PHE A 834 20.26 -25.31 -2.48
C PHE A 834 21.02 -24.06 -2.95
N PHE A 835 22.30 -23.90 -2.63
CA PHE A 835 23.05 -22.72 -3.04
C PHE A 835 22.87 -22.40 -4.54
N GLY A 836 22.44 -21.17 -4.84
CA GLY A 836 22.19 -20.69 -6.19
C GLY A 836 20.85 -21.13 -6.80
N TYR A 837 20.10 -22.01 -6.15
CA TYR A 837 18.82 -22.51 -6.63
C TYR A 837 17.63 -21.87 -5.87
N PRO A 838 16.46 -21.79 -6.52
CA PRO A 838 15.23 -21.41 -5.82
C PRO A 838 14.65 -22.62 -5.06
N ASN A 839 14.01 -22.35 -3.93
CA ASN A 839 13.24 -23.38 -3.20
C ASN A 839 11.72 -23.24 -3.34
N SER A 840 11.26 -22.23 -4.08
CA SER A 840 9.84 -21.98 -4.27
C SER A 840 9.55 -21.30 -5.62
N ALA A 841 8.30 -21.32 -6.02
CA ALA A 841 7.80 -20.59 -7.19
C ALA A 841 6.47 -19.92 -6.86
N ALA A 842 6.18 -18.84 -7.60
CA ALA A 842 4.86 -18.26 -7.62
C ALA A 842 3.81 -19.28 -8.10
N PRO A 843 2.52 -19.06 -7.83
CA PRO A 843 1.48 -19.96 -8.28
C PRO A 843 1.56 -20.27 -9.78
N ALA A 844 1.40 -21.55 -10.13
CA ALA A 844 1.19 -22.01 -11.49
C ALA A 844 -0.14 -21.42 -12.03
N ARG A 845 -0.52 -21.73 -13.27
CA ARG A 845 -1.79 -21.26 -13.84
C ARG A 845 -2.95 -21.69 -12.94
N ARG A 846 -3.81 -20.71 -12.61
CA ARG A 846 -5.02 -20.89 -11.80
C ARG A 846 -6.24 -20.39 -12.53
N ILE A 847 -7.38 -21.05 -12.35
CA ILE A 847 -8.64 -20.66 -12.95
C ILE A 847 -9.67 -20.46 -11.82
N GLN A 848 -10.33 -19.32 -11.85
CA GLN A 848 -11.40 -18.94 -10.94
C GLN A 848 -12.67 -18.68 -11.76
N ILE A 849 -13.79 -19.12 -11.26
CA ILE A 849 -15.11 -18.90 -11.88
C ILE A 849 -15.96 -18.16 -10.87
N SER A 850 -16.67 -17.13 -11.32
CA SER A 850 -17.67 -16.44 -10.50
C SER A 850 -18.96 -16.22 -11.26
N ALA A 851 -20.05 -16.15 -10.51
CA ALA A 851 -21.37 -15.82 -11.00
C ALA A 851 -22.05 -14.88 -10.00
N ALA A 852 -22.57 -13.76 -10.49
CA ALA A 852 -23.26 -12.75 -9.69
C ALA A 852 -24.63 -12.45 -10.27
N VAL A 853 -25.65 -12.49 -9.43
CA VAL A 853 -26.99 -11.98 -9.76
C VAL A 853 -27.05 -10.54 -9.26
N ARG A 854 -27.43 -9.61 -10.12
CA ARG A 854 -27.53 -8.17 -9.84
C ARG A 854 -28.93 -7.65 -10.15
N PHE A 855 -29.40 -6.69 -9.36
CA PHE A 855 -30.68 -6.00 -9.54
C PHE A 855 -30.59 -4.51 -9.26
#